data_6b088f76c516a3f4f901aa4eb0415c02
#
_entry.id   6b088f76c516a3f4f901aa4eb0415c02
#
_cell.length_a   1.000
_cell.length_b   1.000
_cell.length_c   1.000
_cell.angle_alpha   90.00
_cell.angle_beta   90.00
_cell.angle_gamma   90.00
#
_symmetry.space_group_name_H-M   'P 1'
#
loop_
_entity.id
_entity.type
_entity.pdbx_description
1 polymer ?
#
loop_
_entity_poly.entity_id
_entity_poly.type
_entity_poly.pdbx_seq_one_letter_code
_entity_poly.pdbx_strand_id
1 'polypeptide(L)'
;NSIYYSLYKNNKPIIDKSMLGLKTDKFEFSNNIQILGLSKSSKNEDWTQVWGEEKIVRDNHNEVALNLLSLDTNLKMTIRFRLFDDGLGFRYELLEQNGLDNYNIMNELTEFNFSEDSNSWWIPAYAYRRYEFLYANTLISEISRDKFSELVEYLNGPRIGPEAVQTPFTTQRKDGITIAVHEANLTNYSSMTLKADGTKNMICDLIPWSDGVKVKANGALNSPWRTIIVGNNPSEIVMSTLTLNLNEPNKLENTDWIEPGKYIGLWWEMIGTNQSSWGSGPHHGAKTDRVLDYLEFGAKYGFDGVLVEGWNLGWDENWCCTGDGEDFKFYEPHPEFDNKKVAQVAEDLGIRLVGHHETGTQIKNYESQLEEAFKYCQDHGIRVVKTGYVNDGSQNIKRIDDNGDLHMEWHHGQYMVEHFRKVLETAAKYEVSIVVHEPIKDTGLRRTYPNMVSREGARGQEFNGFMPTDYNNKPNHTTILPFTRLLSSPMDYTPGIFNLKEYRYNSNDDRTINKNHHIPSTISKELALYVVIYAPIQMAADLPQNYEGHPAFQFILDVPTDWDNSIAINGEIGEYITMARKDVNSDDWYLGSITNEKGRSMTVSFSFLEPNKSYNATIYKDPNGGGWLKSPEEVVIENMVVDYTTLYKMTLPEGGGQAIKFTPIK
;
A
#
# COMPACT_ATOMS: atom_id res chain seq x y z
N ASN A 1 37.50 -13.65 -8.32
CA ASN A 1 37.19 -12.34 -7.74
C ASN A 1 35.68 -12.18 -7.71
N SER A 2 35.11 -12.00 -6.53
CA SER A 2 33.67 -11.71 -6.33
C SER A 2 33.47 -10.24 -6.02
N ILE A 3 32.24 -9.74 -6.21
CA ILE A 3 31.87 -8.34 -6.01
C ILE A 3 31.10 -8.21 -4.72
N TYR A 4 31.45 -7.20 -3.95
CA TYR A 4 30.82 -6.87 -2.66
C TYR A 4 30.57 -5.37 -2.57
N TYR A 5 29.59 -5.01 -1.75
CA TYR A 5 29.36 -3.63 -1.34
C TYR A 5 29.30 -3.52 0.19
N SER A 6 29.44 -2.31 0.69
CA SER A 6 29.17 -1.95 2.07
C SER A 6 28.56 -0.55 2.09
N LEU A 7 27.67 -0.27 3.04
CA LEU A 7 27.01 1.02 3.18
C LEU A 7 27.35 1.64 4.53
N TYR A 8 27.71 2.91 4.52
CA TYR A 8 28.03 3.69 5.71
C TYR A 8 27.20 4.98 5.74
N LYS A 9 26.74 5.38 6.93
CA LYS A 9 26.15 6.72 7.19
C LYS A 9 26.98 7.42 8.27
N ASN A 10 27.56 8.57 7.94
CA ASN A 10 28.42 9.34 8.86
C ASN A 10 29.54 8.47 9.49
N ASN A 11 30.23 7.68 8.69
CA ASN A 11 31.27 6.71 9.08
C ASN A 11 30.80 5.56 9.98
N LYS A 12 29.49 5.43 10.26
CA LYS A 12 28.92 4.26 10.93
C LYS A 12 28.55 3.20 9.89
N PRO A 13 28.95 1.93 10.03
CA PRO A 13 28.52 0.88 9.14
C PRO A 13 27.01 0.65 9.28
N ILE A 14 26.32 0.56 8.15
CA ILE A 14 24.89 0.24 8.05
C ILE A 14 24.72 -1.19 7.51
N ILE A 15 25.33 -1.44 6.36
CA ILE A 15 25.46 -2.76 5.76
C ILE A 15 26.95 -3.12 5.71
N ASP A 16 27.30 -4.23 6.34
CA ASP A 16 28.61 -4.83 6.28
C ASP A 16 28.89 -5.41 4.88
N LYS A 17 30.08 -5.96 4.66
CA LYS A 17 30.46 -6.55 3.39
C LYS A 17 29.43 -7.58 2.92
N SER A 18 28.67 -7.25 1.86
CA SER A 18 27.57 -8.01 1.30
C SER A 18 27.87 -8.35 -0.16
N MET A 19 27.62 -9.59 -0.56
CA MET A 19 27.87 -10.08 -1.91
C MET A 19 26.84 -9.53 -2.90
N LEU A 20 27.30 -9.32 -4.14
CA LEU A 20 26.46 -9.02 -5.30
C LEU A 20 26.69 -10.09 -6.38
N GLY A 21 25.62 -10.48 -7.06
CA GLY A 21 25.71 -11.41 -8.15
C GLY A 21 24.38 -11.87 -8.70
N LEU A 22 24.44 -12.46 -9.89
CA LEU A 22 23.31 -13.01 -10.61
C LEU A 22 23.69 -14.38 -11.16
N LYS A 23 22.83 -15.37 -10.91
CA LYS A 23 23.00 -16.73 -11.43
C LYS A 23 21.86 -17.09 -12.36
N THR A 24 22.19 -17.51 -13.56
CA THR A 24 21.25 -18.01 -14.56
C THR A 24 21.49 -19.49 -14.83
N ASP A 25 20.68 -20.10 -15.67
CA ASP A 25 20.89 -21.46 -16.20
C ASP A 25 22.03 -21.54 -17.22
N LYS A 26 22.50 -20.39 -17.76
CA LYS A 26 23.54 -20.33 -18.81
C LYS A 26 24.84 -19.66 -18.36
N PHE A 27 24.78 -18.76 -17.40
CA PHE A 27 25.96 -17.99 -16.94
C PHE A 27 25.79 -17.53 -15.48
N GLU A 28 26.92 -17.12 -14.88
CA GLU A 28 26.94 -16.59 -13.52
C GLU A 28 27.84 -15.36 -13.43
N PHE A 29 27.35 -14.31 -12.74
CA PHE A 29 28.08 -13.11 -12.39
C PHE A 29 28.29 -13.04 -10.88
N SER A 30 29.02 -13.98 -10.30
CA SER A 30 29.39 -13.99 -8.88
C SER A 30 30.88 -14.16 -8.65
N ASN A 31 31.51 -14.86 -9.56
CA ASN A 31 32.95 -15.22 -9.49
C ASN A 31 33.64 -14.95 -10.82
N ASN A 32 34.98 -14.92 -10.81
CA ASN A 32 35.82 -14.74 -11.99
C ASN A 32 35.45 -13.52 -12.83
N ILE A 33 35.19 -12.38 -12.12
CA ILE A 33 34.75 -11.14 -12.70
C ILE A 33 35.91 -10.16 -12.85
N GLN A 34 36.00 -9.53 -14.02
CA GLN A 34 36.91 -8.44 -14.33
C GLN A 34 36.12 -7.12 -14.35
N ILE A 35 36.61 -6.10 -13.66
CA ILE A 35 36.10 -4.74 -13.77
C ILE A 35 36.69 -4.13 -15.05
N LEU A 36 35.85 -3.76 -15.99
CA LEU A 36 36.21 -3.09 -17.24
C LEU A 36 36.39 -1.58 -17.06
N GLY A 37 35.66 -0.99 -16.10
CA GLY A 37 35.69 0.42 -15.81
C GLY A 37 34.47 0.86 -15.01
N LEU A 38 34.47 2.15 -14.64
CA LEU A 38 33.34 2.78 -13.98
C LEU A 38 33.07 4.16 -14.60
N SER A 39 31.79 4.56 -14.62
CA SER A 39 31.39 5.93 -14.93
C SER A 39 30.68 6.54 -13.74
N LYS A 40 30.81 7.86 -13.59
CA LYS A 40 30.16 8.64 -12.53
C LYS A 40 29.31 9.73 -13.14
N SER A 41 28.14 9.96 -12.54
CA SER A 41 27.27 11.09 -12.86
C SER A 41 26.58 11.56 -11.59
N SER A 42 25.89 12.67 -11.68
CA SER A 42 25.03 13.18 -10.60
C SER A 42 23.80 13.83 -11.20
N LYS A 43 22.73 13.84 -10.44
CA LYS A 43 21.47 14.51 -10.77
C LYS A 43 21.06 15.41 -9.62
N ASN A 44 20.48 16.55 -9.92
CA ASN A 44 19.97 17.48 -8.93
C ASN A 44 18.90 18.35 -9.56
N GLU A 45 17.67 17.82 -9.59
CA GLU A 45 16.50 18.46 -10.20
C GLU A 45 15.23 18.15 -9.42
N ASP A 46 14.22 18.99 -9.62
CA ASP A 46 12.88 18.78 -9.07
C ASP A 46 11.98 18.26 -10.19
N TRP A 47 10.99 17.45 -9.82
CA TRP A 47 9.92 17.05 -10.71
C TRP A 47 8.58 17.12 -10.00
N THR A 48 7.51 17.33 -10.76
CA THR A 48 6.15 17.51 -10.23
C THR A 48 5.39 16.20 -10.28
N GLN A 49 4.81 15.78 -9.14
CA GLN A 49 3.88 14.66 -9.10
C GLN A 49 2.52 15.05 -9.70
N VAL A 50 1.85 14.11 -10.34
CA VAL A 50 0.44 14.27 -10.75
C VAL A 50 -0.43 14.44 -9.51
N TRP A 51 -0.21 13.60 -8.51
CA TRP A 51 -0.80 13.61 -7.18
C TRP A 51 0.21 12.97 -6.19
N GLY A 52 0.10 13.25 -4.90
CA GLY A 52 0.99 12.60 -3.95
C GLY A 52 1.01 13.21 -2.56
N GLU A 53 1.99 12.79 -1.79
CA GLU A 53 2.28 13.28 -0.44
C GLU A 53 2.93 14.66 -0.45
N GLU A 54 3.51 15.04 -1.57
CA GLU A 54 4.10 16.34 -1.85
C GLU A 54 4.03 16.63 -3.34
N LYS A 55 3.84 17.89 -3.72
CA LYS A 55 3.68 18.29 -5.12
C LYS A 55 5.00 18.26 -5.88
N ILE A 56 6.06 18.70 -5.26
CA ILE A 56 7.41 18.79 -5.84
C ILE A 56 8.32 17.78 -5.16
N VAL A 57 8.86 16.87 -5.92
CA VAL A 57 9.82 15.86 -5.45
C VAL A 57 11.22 16.22 -5.92
N ARG A 58 12.15 16.22 -4.98
CA ARG A 58 13.57 16.44 -5.26
C ARG A 58 14.25 15.13 -5.68
N ASP A 59 14.88 15.12 -6.85
CA ASP A 59 15.76 14.03 -7.31
C ASP A 59 17.22 14.50 -7.24
N ASN A 60 17.87 14.23 -6.10
CA ASN A 60 19.26 14.59 -5.83
C ASN A 60 20.08 13.34 -5.49
N HIS A 61 20.90 12.88 -6.44
CA HIS A 61 21.72 11.69 -6.24
C HIS A 61 23.06 11.75 -6.97
N ASN A 62 24.01 10.97 -6.44
CA ASN A 62 25.22 10.61 -7.16
C ASN A 62 25.08 9.20 -7.72
N GLU A 63 25.50 8.99 -8.94
CA GLU A 63 25.41 7.70 -9.63
C GLU A 63 26.81 7.15 -9.98
N VAL A 64 26.95 5.83 -9.82
CA VAL A 64 28.10 5.07 -10.32
C VAL A 64 27.59 3.86 -11.10
N ALA A 65 28.05 3.71 -12.34
CA ALA A 65 27.86 2.50 -13.14
C ALA A 65 29.18 1.71 -13.23
N LEU A 66 29.18 0.51 -12.69
CA LEU A 66 30.32 -0.39 -12.66
C LEU A 66 30.17 -1.44 -13.78
N ASN A 67 31.02 -1.33 -14.80
CA ASN A 67 30.99 -2.25 -15.95
C ASN A 67 31.87 -3.49 -15.67
N LEU A 68 31.31 -4.65 -15.86
CA LEU A 68 31.83 -5.94 -15.49
C LEU A 68 31.91 -6.88 -16.71
N LEU A 69 32.88 -7.75 -16.69
CA LEU A 69 33.04 -8.86 -17.65
C LEU A 69 33.17 -10.18 -16.88
N SER A 70 32.33 -11.15 -17.21
CA SER A 70 32.55 -12.54 -16.80
C SER A 70 33.62 -13.12 -17.68
N LEU A 71 34.74 -13.59 -17.07
CA LEU A 71 35.85 -14.20 -17.80
C LEU A 71 35.51 -15.63 -18.26
N ASP A 72 34.47 -16.24 -17.68
CA ASP A 72 34.06 -17.60 -18.04
C ASP A 72 33.19 -17.60 -19.30
N THR A 73 32.38 -16.56 -19.51
CA THR A 73 31.38 -16.50 -20.59
C THR A 73 31.61 -15.36 -21.57
N ASN A 74 32.51 -14.43 -21.26
CA ASN A 74 32.73 -13.18 -22.01
C ASN A 74 31.51 -12.28 -22.11
N LEU A 75 30.49 -12.47 -21.22
CA LEU A 75 29.33 -11.61 -21.13
C LEU A 75 29.63 -10.39 -20.26
N LYS A 76 28.96 -9.27 -20.57
CA LYS A 76 29.07 -8.01 -19.84
C LYS A 76 27.83 -7.75 -19.03
N MET A 77 28.00 -7.15 -17.84
CA MET A 77 26.94 -6.68 -16.97
C MET A 77 27.34 -5.35 -16.36
N THR A 78 26.39 -4.47 -16.14
CA THR A 78 26.60 -3.24 -15.36
C THR A 78 25.87 -3.36 -14.04
N ILE A 79 26.53 -2.98 -12.94
CA ILE A 79 25.84 -2.71 -11.68
C ILE A 79 25.79 -1.21 -11.52
N ARG A 80 24.58 -0.67 -11.43
CA ARG A 80 24.33 0.76 -11.27
C ARG A 80 23.95 1.06 -9.83
N PHE A 81 24.60 2.04 -9.24
CA PHE A 81 24.33 2.54 -7.88
C PHE A 81 23.88 3.99 -7.95
N ARG A 82 22.82 4.34 -7.23
CA ARG A 82 22.40 5.71 -6.97
C ARG A 82 22.38 5.96 -5.48
N LEU A 83 23.14 6.93 -5.02
CA LEU A 83 23.26 7.32 -3.63
C LEU A 83 22.56 8.64 -3.40
N PHE A 84 21.54 8.60 -2.55
CA PHE A 84 20.73 9.74 -2.10
C PHE A 84 21.09 10.11 -0.66
N ASP A 85 20.63 11.26 -0.16
CA ASP A 85 20.84 11.68 1.24
C ASP A 85 20.13 10.75 2.24
N ASP A 86 19.04 10.12 1.80
CA ASP A 86 18.18 9.21 2.57
C ASP A 86 18.39 7.71 2.24
N GLY A 87 19.35 7.35 1.35
CA GLY A 87 19.60 5.95 1.09
C GLY A 87 20.32 5.62 -0.21
N LEU A 88 20.24 4.34 -0.58
CA LEU A 88 20.92 3.75 -1.72
C LEU A 88 19.94 2.93 -2.55
N GLY A 89 19.99 3.09 -3.88
CA GLY A 89 19.44 2.14 -4.84
C GLY A 89 20.52 1.52 -5.70
N PHE A 90 20.42 0.22 -6.01
CA PHE A 90 21.28 -0.41 -7.01
C PHE A 90 20.54 -1.47 -7.81
N ARG A 91 20.99 -1.73 -9.04
CA ARG A 91 20.38 -2.73 -9.92
C ARG A 91 21.42 -3.39 -10.84
N TYR A 92 21.07 -4.53 -11.38
CA TYR A 92 21.81 -5.24 -12.42
C TYR A 92 21.26 -4.87 -13.80
N GLU A 93 22.14 -4.59 -14.76
CA GLU A 93 21.78 -4.26 -16.13
C GLU A 93 22.55 -5.18 -17.08
N LEU A 94 21.83 -6.05 -17.78
CA LEU A 94 22.34 -6.85 -18.89
C LEU A 94 21.95 -6.15 -20.20
N LEU A 95 22.91 -5.48 -20.83
CA LEU A 95 22.71 -4.80 -22.11
C LEU A 95 22.66 -5.82 -23.24
N GLU A 96 22.02 -5.44 -24.35
CA GLU A 96 21.92 -6.28 -25.52
C GLU A 96 23.30 -6.75 -26.03
N GLN A 97 23.50 -8.05 -26.10
CA GLN A 97 24.72 -8.71 -26.54
C GLN A 97 24.43 -10.17 -26.91
N ASN A 98 25.32 -10.77 -27.73
CA ASN A 98 25.20 -12.17 -28.08
C ASN A 98 25.31 -13.07 -26.84
N GLY A 99 24.48 -14.11 -26.75
CA GLY A 99 24.47 -15.06 -25.64
C GLY A 99 23.40 -14.78 -24.56
N LEU A 100 22.53 -13.77 -24.79
CA LEU A 100 21.39 -13.47 -23.92
C LEU A 100 20.05 -13.96 -24.50
N ASP A 101 20.05 -14.94 -25.40
CA ASP A 101 18.81 -15.50 -25.95
C ASP A 101 18.20 -16.50 -24.96
N ASN A 102 16.92 -16.30 -24.57
CA ASN A 102 16.12 -17.23 -23.76
C ASN A 102 16.86 -17.85 -22.59
N TYR A 103 17.18 -17.07 -21.58
CA TYR A 103 17.84 -17.53 -20.35
C TYR A 103 16.92 -17.39 -19.14
N ASN A 104 17.20 -18.17 -18.10
CA ASN A 104 16.45 -18.15 -16.86
C ASN A 104 17.33 -17.66 -15.71
N ILE A 105 16.86 -16.64 -14.97
CA ILE A 105 17.50 -16.30 -13.70
C ILE A 105 17.05 -17.33 -12.67
N MET A 106 18.04 -18.02 -12.08
CA MET A 106 17.83 -19.04 -11.08
C MET A 106 17.99 -18.51 -9.66
N ASN A 107 18.89 -17.52 -9.46
CA ASN A 107 19.06 -16.84 -8.18
C ASN A 107 19.66 -15.44 -8.39
N GLU A 108 19.25 -14.53 -7.54
CA GLU A 108 19.94 -13.27 -7.29
C GLU A 108 20.71 -13.38 -5.98
N LEU A 109 22.04 -13.22 -6.06
CA LEU A 109 22.96 -13.49 -4.96
C LEU A 109 23.22 -12.24 -4.10
N THR A 110 22.30 -11.30 -4.12
CA THR A 110 22.37 -10.06 -3.36
C THR A 110 22.19 -10.33 -1.87
N GLU A 111 23.16 -9.94 -1.07
CA GLU A 111 23.12 -10.00 0.38
C GLU A 111 22.84 -8.63 1.01
N PHE A 112 22.24 -8.66 2.20
CA PHE A 112 22.04 -7.52 3.09
C PHE A 112 22.55 -7.90 4.47
N ASN A 113 23.86 -7.78 4.69
CA ASN A 113 24.52 -8.13 5.94
C ASN A 113 24.48 -6.93 6.87
N PHE A 114 23.44 -6.83 7.71
CA PHE A 114 23.27 -5.70 8.62
C PHE A 114 24.45 -5.61 9.61
N SER A 115 24.90 -4.39 9.90
CA SER A 115 26.02 -4.16 10.82
C SER A 115 25.71 -4.51 12.29
N GLU A 116 24.42 -4.51 12.65
CA GLU A 116 23.92 -4.82 14.00
C GLU A 116 22.72 -5.78 13.92
N ASP A 117 22.61 -6.71 14.83
CA ASP A 117 21.40 -7.50 15.03
C ASP A 117 20.36 -6.63 15.75
N SER A 118 19.52 -6.02 14.97
CA SER A 118 18.62 -4.93 15.35
C SER A 118 17.18 -5.42 15.48
N ASN A 119 16.38 -4.65 16.21
CA ASN A 119 14.95 -4.88 16.29
C ASN A 119 14.30 -4.68 14.92
N SER A 120 13.41 -5.57 14.50
CA SER A 120 12.80 -5.56 13.16
C SER A 120 11.30 -5.77 13.21
N TRP A 121 10.59 -5.18 12.23
CA TRP A 121 9.15 -5.35 11.99
C TRP A 121 8.95 -6.02 10.65
N TRP A 122 8.28 -7.16 10.66
CA TRP A 122 8.19 -8.01 9.49
C TRP A 122 6.92 -8.86 9.43
N ILE A 123 6.58 -9.27 8.22
CA ILE A 123 5.54 -10.26 7.91
C ILE A 123 6.16 -11.37 7.07
N PRO A 124 5.64 -12.62 7.15
CA PRO A 124 6.22 -13.75 6.42
C PRO A 124 6.00 -13.63 4.92
N ALA A 125 7.00 -14.05 4.14
CA ALA A 125 6.82 -14.40 2.74
C ALA A 125 6.32 -15.84 2.59
N TYR A 126 5.89 -16.23 1.39
CA TYR A 126 5.39 -17.58 1.07
C TYR A 126 4.25 -18.06 1.99
N ALA A 127 3.42 -17.13 2.42
CA ALA A 127 2.33 -17.41 3.35
C ALA A 127 0.97 -17.30 2.68
N TYR A 128 -0.06 -17.89 3.30
CA TYR A 128 -1.41 -18.00 2.75
C TYR A 128 -2.09 -16.65 2.49
N ARG A 129 -1.81 -15.62 3.30
CA ARG A 129 -2.47 -14.30 3.20
C ARG A 129 -1.59 -13.20 2.61
N ARG A 130 -0.61 -13.54 1.78
CA ARG A 130 0.25 -12.57 1.07
C ARG A 130 0.89 -11.53 2.00
N TYR A 131 0.30 -10.32 2.06
CA TYR A 131 0.76 -9.18 2.87
C TYR A 131 -0.16 -8.86 4.06
N GLU A 132 -1.29 -9.54 4.20
CA GLU A 132 -2.35 -9.19 5.16
C GLU A 132 -2.16 -9.81 6.53
N PHE A 133 -1.02 -9.53 7.13
CA PHE A 133 -0.65 -10.00 8.47
C PHE A 133 -0.54 -8.85 9.46
N LEU A 134 -0.70 -9.14 10.75
CA LEU A 134 -0.14 -8.31 11.80
C LEU A 134 1.38 -8.48 11.78
N TYR A 135 2.11 -7.39 12.03
CA TYR A 135 3.57 -7.44 12.03
C TYR A 135 4.11 -8.12 13.29
N ALA A 136 5.06 -9.02 13.08
CA ALA A 136 5.93 -9.51 14.14
C ALA A 136 7.02 -8.48 14.43
N ASN A 137 7.45 -8.42 15.69
CA ASN A 137 8.56 -7.57 16.13
C ASN A 137 9.59 -8.43 16.90
N THR A 138 10.79 -8.59 16.30
CA THR A 138 11.88 -9.44 16.83
C THR A 138 13.24 -8.86 16.45
N LEU A 139 14.31 -9.43 16.99
CA LEU A 139 15.64 -9.26 16.40
C LEU A 139 15.68 -9.90 15.00
N ILE A 140 16.58 -9.43 14.12
CA ILE A 140 16.74 -10.00 12.79
C ILE A 140 17.11 -11.50 12.87
N SER A 141 17.99 -11.86 13.78
CA SER A 141 18.42 -13.26 14.00
C SER A 141 17.32 -14.19 14.50
N GLU A 142 16.23 -13.65 15.04
CA GLU A 142 15.09 -14.42 15.56
C GLU A 142 13.99 -14.64 14.52
N ILE A 143 14.14 -14.11 13.31
CA ILE A 143 13.15 -14.26 12.26
C ILE A 143 12.99 -15.73 11.89
N SER A 144 11.81 -16.28 12.20
CA SER A 144 11.43 -17.64 11.82
C SER A 144 9.90 -17.77 11.82
N ARG A 145 9.38 -18.77 11.13
CA ARG A 145 7.94 -19.06 11.11
C ARG A 145 7.43 -19.48 12.48
N ASP A 146 8.24 -20.21 13.23
CA ASP A 146 7.87 -20.61 14.58
C ASP A 146 7.71 -19.38 15.46
N LYS A 147 8.64 -18.44 15.37
CA LYS A 147 8.56 -17.18 16.11
C LYS A 147 7.36 -16.34 15.66
N PHE A 148 7.07 -16.29 14.38
CA PHE A 148 5.87 -15.61 13.87
C PHE A 148 4.60 -16.22 14.44
N SER A 149 4.48 -17.55 14.45
CA SER A 149 3.33 -18.28 14.99
C SER A 149 3.13 -18.07 16.51
N GLU A 150 4.22 -17.87 17.27
CA GLU A 150 4.14 -17.51 18.69
C GLU A 150 3.55 -16.11 18.92
N LEU A 151 3.92 -15.14 18.05
CA LEU A 151 3.54 -13.73 18.19
C LEU A 151 2.18 -13.40 17.56
N VAL A 152 1.79 -14.14 16.54
CA VAL A 152 0.59 -13.89 15.72
C VAL A 152 -0.23 -15.19 15.64
N GLU A 153 -0.88 -15.55 16.73
CA GLU A 153 -1.54 -16.87 16.95
C GLU A 153 -2.57 -17.27 15.88
N TYR A 154 -3.31 -16.31 15.36
CA TYR A 154 -4.45 -16.62 14.47
C TYR A 154 -4.05 -17.01 13.05
N LEU A 155 -2.85 -16.68 12.60
CA LEU A 155 -2.47 -16.77 11.21
C LEU A 155 -1.60 -18.00 10.89
N ASN A 156 -1.85 -19.09 11.59
CA ASN A 156 -1.25 -20.41 11.36
C ASN A 156 -1.77 -21.06 10.07
N GLY A 157 -1.48 -20.42 8.92
CA GLY A 157 -1.67 -21.05 7.62
C GLY A 157 -0.61 -22.11 7.33
N PRO A 158 -0.81 -22.93 6.27
CA PRO A 158 0.20 -23.92 5.88
C PRO A 158 1.56 -23.25 5.66
N ARG A 159 2.60 -23.85 6.22
CA ARG A 159 3.98 -23.37 6.08
C ARG A 159 4.54 -23.86 4.76
N ILE A 160 4.70 -22.95 3.81
CA ILE A 160 5.19 -23.25 2.47
C ILE A 160 6.40 -22.36 2.17
N GLY A 161 7.46 -22.92 1.58
CA GLY A 161 8.64 -22.17 1.16
C GLY A 161 9.67 -21.88 2.27
N PRO A 162 10.71 -21.07 1.99
CA PRO A 162 11.82 -20.78 2.90
C PRO A 162 11.44 -19.83 4.06
N GLU A 163 12.31 -19.73 5.07
CA GLU A 163 12.24 -18.69 6.12
C GLU A 163 12.57 -17.33 5.50
N ALA A 164 11.54 -16.65 5.01
CA ALA A 164 11.68 -15.38 4.31
C ALA A 164 10.60 -14.39 4.74
N VAL A 165 10.90 -13.10 4.61
CA VAL A 165 10.03 -12.00 4.94
C VAL A 165 9.73 -11.14 3.72
N GLN A 166 8.58 -10.48 3.74
CA GLN A 166 8.19 -9.51 2.72
C GLN A 166 8.97 -8.20 2.86
N THR A 167 9.01 -7.42 1.79
CA THR A 167 9.52 -6.06 1.79
C THR A 167 8.39 -5.07 1.49
N PRO A 168 8.42 -3.83 2.04
CA PRO A 168 9.48 -3.22 2.84
C PRO A 168 9.75 -3.95 4.16
N PHE A 169 11.02 -4.21 4.43
CA PHE A 169 11.51 -4.77 5.68
C PHE A 169 12.19 -3.69 6.49
N THR A 170 11.69 -3.41 7.69
CA THR A 170 12.17 -2.30 8.51
C THR A 170 12.85 -2.80 9.78
N THR A 171 14.00 -2.22 10.09
CA THR A 171 14.76 -2.52 11.31
C THR A 171 15.29 -1.24 11.94
N GLN A 172 15.39 -1.22 13.27
CA GLN A 172 15.89 -0.09 14.05
C GLN A 172 16.99 -0.51 14.99
N ARG A 173 18.12 0.17 14.90
CA ARG A 173 19.29 -0.04 15.73
C ARG A 173 19.11 0.60 17.12
N LYS A 174 19.92 0.18 18.08
CA LYS A 174 19.92 0.74 19.44
C LYS A 174 20.27 2.23 19.50
N ASP A 175 21.02 2.74 18.50
CA ASP A 175 21.36 4.16 18.42
C ASP A 175 20.30 5.01 17.67
N GLY A 176 19.14 4.42 17.37
CA GLY A 176 17.98 5.07 16.74
C GLY A 176 17.99 5.04 15.22
N ILE A 177 19.14 4.73 14.59
CA ILE A 177 19.19 4.61 13.11
C ILE A 177 18.19 3.56 12.65
N THR A 178 17.33 3.97 11.74
CA THR A 178 16.27 3.13 11.17
C THR A 178 16.57 2.84 9.72
N ILE A 179 16.44 1.58 9.31
CA ILE A 179 16.80 1.08 7.99
C ILE A 179 15.60 0.36 7.41
N ALA A 180 15.27 0.64 6.14
CA ALA A 180 14.27 -0.12 5.43
C ALA A 180 14.84 -0.66 4.12
N VAL A 181 14.68 -1.97 3.89
CA VAL A 181 15.07 -2.63 2.64
C VAL A 181 13.82 -2.89 1.81
N HIS A 182 13.86 -2.47 0.54
CA HIS A 182 12.76 -2.64 -0.39
C HIS A 182 13.29 -2.78 -1.83
N GLU A 183 12.39 -2.69 -2.80
CA GLU A 183 12.71 -2.63 -4.22
C GLU A 183 11.92 -1.53 -4.93
N ALA A 184 12.44 -1.04 -6.05
CA ALA A 184 11.76 -0.04 -6.87
C ALA A 184 11.75 -0.45 -8.35
N ASN A 185 10.73 0.03 -9.08
CA ASN A 185 10.56 -0.23 -10.51
C ASN A 185 10.49 -1.73 -10.86
N LEU A 186 9.64 -2.47 -10.17
CA LEU A 186 9.38 -3.88 -10.43
C LEU A 186 8.54 -4.02 -11.70
N THR A 187 9.21 -4.37 -12.81
CA THR A 187 8.60 -4.61 -14.12
C THR A 187 9.28 -5.80 -14.77
N ASN A 188 8.52 -6.72 -15.37
CA ASN A 188 9.03 -7.90 -16.08
C ASN A 188 10.13 -8.66 -15.29
N TYR A 189 9.94 -8.79 -13.98
CA TYR A 189 10.87 -9.45 -13.08
C TYR A 189 10.06 -10.05 -11.92
N SER A 190 10.67 -10.89 -11.10
CA SER A 190 10.01 -11.44 -9.93
C SER A 190 10.23 -10.57 -8.70
N SER A 191 9.21 -10.49 -7.83
CA SER A 191 9.25 -9.76 -6.57
C SER A 191 10.32 -10.32 -5.62
N MET A 192 11.06 -9.42 -4.97
CA MET A 192 12.05 -9.76 -3.96
C MET A 192 11.42 -10.02 -2.60
N THR A 193 11.82 -11.10 -1.94
CA THR A 193 11.70 -11.32 -0.50
C THR A 193 13.07 -11.39 0.12
N LEU A 194 13.18 -11.37 1.44
CA LEU A 194 14.45 -11.48 2.15
C LEU A 194 14.47 -12.77 2.96
N LYS A 195 15.36 -13.68 2.59
CA LYS A 195 15.55 -14.94 3.28
C LYS A 195 16.44 -14.73 4.50
N ALA A 196 15.96 -15.14 5.67
CA ALA A 196 16.72 -15.16 6.91
C ALA A 196 17.57 -16.42 7.03
N ASP A 197 18.75 -16.31 7.62
CA ASP A 197 19.68 -17.43 7.85
C ASP A 197 19.87 -17.77 9.33
N GLY A 198 19.07 -17.13 10.22
CA GLY A 198 19.18 -17.27 11.68
C GLY A 198 20.30 -16.39 12.29
N THR A 199 20.86 -15.48 11.50
CA THR A 199 21.79 -14.44 11.94
C THR A 199 21.24 -13.05 11.62
N LYS A 200 22.04 -12.00 11.74
CA LYS A 200 21.70 -10.65 11.30
C LYS A 200 21.76 -10.45 9.78
N ASN A 201 22.04 -11.50 9.00
CA ASN A 201 22.20 -11.42 7.55
C ASN A 201 20.92 -11.84 6.83
N MET A 202 20.62 -11.14 5.75
CA MET A 202 19.49 -11.46 4.88
C MET A 202 19.98 -11.61 3.44
N ILE A 203 19.33 -12.49 2.69
CA ILE A 203 19.66 -12.77 1.29
C ILE A 203 18.43 -12.50 0.44
N CYS A 204 18.61 -11.84 -0.71
CA CYS A 204 17.56 -11.70 -1.71
C CYS A 204 17.04 -13.08 -2.12
N ASP A 205 15.75 -13.29 -2.02
CA ASP A 205 15.08 -14.46 -2.54
C ASP A 205 13.93 -14.02 -3.44
N LEU A 206 14.02 -14.39 -4.71
CA LEU A 206 13.00 -14.06 -5.71
C LEU A 206 11.89 -15.12 -5.67
N ILE A 207 10.66 -14.70 -5.83
CA ILE A 207 9.52 -15.60 -5.91
C ILE A 207 9.59 -16.41 -7.21
N PRO A 208 9.57 -17.75 -7.15
CA PRO A 208 9.72 -18.60 -8.33
C PRO A 208 8.42 -18.71 -9.16
N TRP A 209 8.57 -19.06 -10.42
CA TRP A 209 7.55 -19.74 -11.17
C TRP A 209 7.31 -21.14 -10.59
N SER A 210 6.21 -21.77 -10.97
CA SER A 210 5.88 -23.16 -10.55
C SER A 210 6.94 -24.20 -10.89
N ASP A 211 7.77 -23.93 -11.90
CA ASP A 211 8.91 -24.78 -12.32
C ASP A 211 10.23 -24.49 -11.57
N GLY A 212 10.22 -23.54 -10.63
CA GLY A 212 11.38 -23.16 -9.82
C GLY A 212 12.25 -22.07 -10.43
N VAL A 213 12.04 -21.68 -11.68
CA VAL A 213 12.72 -20.54 -12.33
C VAL A 213 12.30 -19.25 -11.61
N LYS A 214 13.25 -18.34 -11.38
CA LYS A 214 12.93 -17.06 -10.73
C LYS A 214 12.46 -16.01 -11.74
N VAL A 215 13.15 -15.86 -12.86
CA VAL A 215 12.78 -14.94 -13.94
C VAL A 215 13.08 -15.58 -15.28
N LYS A 216 12.12 -15.57 -16.19
CA LYS A 216 12.29 -15.97 -17.59
C LYS A 216 12.61 -14.71 -18.40
N ALA A 217 13.74 -14.71 -19.10
CA ALA A 217 14.25 -13.54 -19.79
C ALA A 217 14.74 -13.86 -21.21
N ASN A 218 14.66 -12.86 -22.09
CA ASN A 218 15.16 -12.91 -23.44
C ASN A 218 15.76 -11.55 -23.83
N GLY A 219 17.03 -11.52 -24.26
CA GLY A 219 17.73 -10.28 -24.59
C GLY A 219 18.17 -9.46 -23.37
N ALA A 220 18.21 -8.15 -23.53
CA ALA A 220 18.58 -7.21 -22.48
C ALA A 220 17.61 -7.24 -21.30
N LEU A 221 18.11 -7.04 -20.08
CA LEU A 221 17.31 -7.05 -18.87
C LEU A 221 17.85 -6.04 -17.85
N ASN A 222 16.97 -5.30 -17.23
CA ASN A 222 17.24 -4.55 -16.02
C ASN A 222 16.49 -5.21 -14.86
N SER A 223 17.20 -5.54 -13.78
CA SER A 223 16.52 -5.93 -12.55
C SER A 223 15.79 -4.72 -11.95
N PRO A 224 14.79 -4.91 -11.07
CA PRO A 224 14.33 -3.84 -10.19
C PRO A 224 15.50 -3.29 -9.38
N TRP A 225 15.37 -2.04 -8.93
CA TRP A 225 16.33 -1.49 -7.98
C TRP A 225 16.15 -2.16 -6.62
N ARG A 226 17.24 -2.55 -6.01
CA ARG A 226 17.30 -2.92 -4.59
C ARG A 226 17.54 -1.65 -3.81
N THR A 227 16.68 -1.35 -2.83
CA THR A 227 16.72 -0.09 -2.10
C THR A 227 17.02 -0.29 -0.63
N ILE A 228 17.81 0.62 -0.07
CA ILE A 228 18.12 0.69 1.36
C ILE A 228 17.89 2.13 1.78
N ILE A 229 16.78 2.39 2.45
CA ILE A 229 16.45 3.70 3.04
C ILE A 229 17.07 3.75 4.43
N VAL A 230 17.70 4.88 4.81
CA VAL A 230 18.40 5.05 6.09
C VAL A 230 18.10 6.40 6.71
N GLY A 231 17.34 6.40 7.79
CA GLY A 231 17.05 7.57 8.64
C GLY A 231 17.83 7.57 9.95
N ASN A 232 18.05 8.73 10.56
CA ASN A 232 18.61 8.83 11.91
C ASN A 232 17.59 8.43 12.98
N ASN A 233 16.31 8.43 12.63
CA ASN A 233 15.16 8.04 13.44
C ASN A 233 14.02 7.52 12.54
N PRO A 234 12.96 6.92 13.09
CA PRO A 234 11.85 6.39 12.29
C PRO A 234 11.13 7.45 11.43
N SER A 235 10.97 8.68 11.90
CA SER A 235 10.25 9.72 11.16
C SER A 235 10.95 10.10 9.85
N GLU A 236 12.27 10.03 9.79
CA GLU A 236 13.03 10.37 8.57
C GLU A 236 12.78 9.37 7.44
N ILE A 237 12.61 8.07 7.72
CA ILE A 237 12.36 7.09 6.65
C ILE A 237 10.97 7.22 6.04
N VAL A 238 9.98 7.72 6.80
CA VAL A 238 8.59 7.92 6.32
C VAL A 238 8.54 8.95 5.19
N MET A 239 9.47 9.92 5.21
CA MET A 239 9.53 11.02 4.23
C MET A 239 10.41 10.71 3.02
N SER A 240 10.95 9.50 2.89
CA SER A 240 11.82 9.13 1.77
C SER A 240 11.07 9.08 0.45
N THR A 241 11.60 9.78 -0.56
CA THR A 241 11.13 9.72 -1.95
C THR A 241 12.03 8.85 -2.85
N LEU A 242 12.97 8.12 -2.25
CA LEU A 242 13.95 7.30 -2.96
C LEU A 242 13.27 6.30 -3.90
N THR A 243 12.23 5.60 -3.44
CA THR A 243 11.50 4.61 -4.25
C THR A 243 10.90 5.26 -5.49
N LEU A 244 10.34 6.47 -5.40
CA LEU A 244 9.82 7.21 -6.55
C LEU A 244 10.95 7.63 -7.51
N ASN A 245 12.04 8.18 -6.98
CA ASN A 245 13.16 8.68 -7.77
C ASN A 245 13.90 7.58 -8.56
N LEU A 246 13.71 6.32 -8.20
CA LEU A 246 14.26 5.17 -8.92
C LEU A 246 13.33 4.62 -10.01
N ASN A 247 12.13 5.18 -10.17
CA ASN A 247 11.22 4.84 -11.26
C ASN A 247 11.39 5.77 -12.47
N GLU A 248 10.95 5.31 -13.62
CA GLU A 248 10.97 6.09 -14.85
C GLU A 248 9.97 7.25 -14.77
N PRO A 249 10.19 8.36 -15.49
CA PRO A 249 9.24 9.44 -15.62
C PRO A 249 7.87 8.97 -16.12
N ASN A 250 6.85 9.81 -15.89
CA ASN A 250 5.49 9.58 -16.36
C ASN A 250 5.46 9.28 -17.87
N LYS A 251 4.77 8.19 -18.24
CA LYS A 251 4.59 7.72 -19.63
C LYS A 251 3.24 8.09 -20.24
N LEU A 252 2.31 8.59 -19.44
CA LEU A 252 0.99 8.98 -19.93
C LEU A 252 1.08 10.37 -20.56
N GLU A 253 0.55 10.52 -21.78
CA GLU A 253 0.56 11.79 -22.50
C GLU A 253 -0.38 12.83 -21.86
N ASN A 254 -1.53 12.38 -21.33
CA ASN A 254 -2.48 13.18 -20.59
C ASN A 254 -2.77 12.55 -19.24
N THR A 255 -2.79 13.35 -18.18
CA THR A 255 -3.09 12.93 -16.81
C THR A 255 -4.21 13.75 -16.17
N ASP A 256 -4.85 14.68 -16.91
CA ASP A 256 -5.89 15.57 -16.38
C ASP A 256 -7.15 14.82 -15.91
N TRP A 257 -7.33 13.58 -16.39
CA TRP A 257 -8.43 12.69 -15.99
C TRP A 257 -8.16 11.93 -14.67
N ILE A 258 -6.94 12.00 -14.14
CA ILE A 258 -6.56 11.37 -12.87
C ILE A 258 -6.84 12.38 -11.76
N GLU A 259 -7.94 12.19 -11.07
CA GLU A 259 -8.43 13.15 -10.08
C GLU A 259 -8.50 12.47 -8.70
N PRO A 260 -7.62 12.87 -7.76
CA PRO A 260 -7.76 12.51 -6.35
C PRO A 260 -9.12 12.93 -5.80
N GLY A 261 -9.67 12.15 -4.88
CA GLY A 261 -10.99 12.46 -4.34
C GLY A 261 -11.42 11.51 -3.23
N LYS A 262 -12.54 11.84 -2.62
CA LYS A 262 -13.17 11.02 -1.57
C LYS A 262 -14.40 10.31 -2.12
N TYR A 263 -14.60 9.07 -1.68
CA TYR A 263 -15.76 8.29 -2.05
C TYR A 263 -16.40 7.61 -0.84
N ILE A 264 -17.68 7.27 -1.00
CA ILE A 264 -18.45 6.44 -0.08
C ILE A 264 -18.96 5.21 -0.85
N GLY A 265 -19.43 4.17 -0.20
CA GLY A 265 -19.97 3.04 -0.97
C GLY A 265 -20.51 1.90 -0.14
N LEU A 266 -21.02 0.89 -0.85
CA LEU A 266 -21.72 -0.25 -0.28
C LEU A 266 -20.80 -1.27 0.43
N TRP A 267 -19.49 -1.13 0.32
CA TRP A 267 -18.49 -2.07 0.83
C TRP A 267 -18.63 -2.40 2.33
N TRP A 268 -18.71 -1.38 3.21
CA TRP A 268 -18.83 -1.63 4.66
C TRP A 268 -20.18 -2.21 5.05
N GLU A 269 -21.22 -1.90 4.30
CA GLU A 269 -22.55 -2.51 4.47
C GLU A 269 -22.52 -4.02 4.30
N MET A 270 -21.62 -4.52 3.42
CA MET A 270 -21.42 -5.95 3.14
C MET A 270 -20.39 -6.57 4.08
N ILE A 271 -19.11 -6.17 3.97
CA ILE A 271 -18.00 -6.79 4.68
C ILE A 271 -18.01 -6.47 6.19
N GLY A 272 -18.29 -5.24 6.56
CA GLY A 272 -18.24 -4.76 7.94
C GLY A 272 -19.48 -5.14 8.73
N THR A 273 -20.63 -4.64 8.31
CA THR A 273 -21.88 -4.80 9.08
C THR A 273 -22.63 -6.07 8.80
N ASN A 274 -22.35 -6.77 7.70
CA ASN A 274 -23.13 -7.91 7.23
C ASN A 274 -24.61 -7.56 7.04
N GLN A 275 -24.90 -6.30 6.70
CA GLN A 275 -26.27 -5.79 6.49
C GLN A 275 -26.79 -6.16 5.11
N SER A 276 -25.92 -6.19 4.13
CA SER A 276 -26.19 -6.62 2.76
C SER A 276 -25.16 -7.63 2.26
N SER A 277 -25.35 -8.14 1.06
CA SER A 277 -24.50 -9.15 0.41
C SER A 277 -24.23 -8.76 -1.04
N TRP A 278 -23.21 -9.37 -1.63
CA TRP A 278 -22.81 -9.11 -3.02
C TRP A 278 -23.72 -9.77 -4.05
N GLY A 279 -24.25 -10.97 -3.75
CA GLY A 279 -25.06 -11.78 -4.68
C GLY A 279 -26.56 -11.53 -4.55
N SER A 280 -27.31 -12.18 -5.42
CA SER A 280 -28.78 -12.13 -5.52
C SER A 280 -29.48 -12.43 -4.20
N GLY A 281 -30.69 -11.88 -4.04
CA GLY A 281 -31.54 -12.21 -2.91
C GLY A 281 -32.06 -11.00 -2.15
N PRO A 282 -32.71 -11.23 -0.99
CA PRO A 282 -33.38 -10.16 -0.24
C PRO A 282 -32.41 -9.11 0.29
N HIS A 283 -31.14 -9.51 0.52
CA HIS A 283 -30.10 -8.65 1.08
C HIS A 283 -29.05 -8.19 0.06
N HIS A 284 -29.28 -8.38 -1.25
CA HIS A 284 -28.38 -7.86 -2.28
C HIS A 284 -28.23 -6.33 -2.15
N GLY A 285 -27.00 -5.84 -1.94
CA GLY A 285 -26.70 -4.44 -1.68
C GLY A 285 -26.71 -3.59 -2.95
N ALA A 286 -26.24 -4.12 -4.07
CA ALA A 286 -26.12 -3.40 -5.34
C ALA A 286 -27.46 -3.27 -6.11
N LYS A 287 -28.59 -3.21 -5.41
CA LYS A 287 -29.87 -2.87 -6.03
C LYS A 287 -29.90 -1.42 -6.45
N THR A 288 -30.48 -1.15 -7.61
CA THR A 288 -30.56 0.20 -8.20
C THR A 288 -30.98 1.25 -7.19
N ASP A 289 -32.12 1.05 -6.48
CA ASP A 289 -32.63 2.05 -5.55
C ASP A 289 -31.68 2.31 -4.37
N ARG A 290 -31.01 1.26 -3.87
CA ARG A 290 -30.01 1.40 -2.79
C ARG A 290 -28.78 2.22 -3.26
N VAL A 291 -28.32 1.98 -4.48
CA VAL A 291 -27.21 2.75 -5.06
C VAL A 291 -27.58 4.21 -5.26
N LEU A 292 -28.83 4.49 -5.66
CA LEU A 292 -29.33 5.87 -5.79
C LEU A 292 -29.32 6.61 -4.45
N ASP A 293 -29.68 5.95 -3.32
CA ASP A 293 -29.58 6.55 -1.97
C ASP A 293 -28.14 6.98 -1.66
N TYR A 294 -27.14 6.16 -2.02
CA TYR A 294 -25.72 6.49 -1.82
C TYR A 294 -25.26 7.63 -2.74
N LEU A 295 -25.74 7.68 -3.99
CA LEU A 295 -25.44 8.79 -4.91
C LEU A 295 -26.00 10.12 -4.39
N GLU A 296 -27.25 10.13 -3.93
CA GLU A 296 -27.89 11.32 -3.35
C GLU A 296 -27.13 11.80 -2.09
N PHE A 297 -26.75 10.86 -1.20
CA PHE A 297 -25.95 11.19 -0.02
C PHE A 297 -24.57 11.73 -0.41
N GLY A 298 -23.88 11.05 -1.32
CA GLY A 298 -22.55 11.46 -1.77
C GLY A 298 -22.56 12.86 -2.39
N ALA A 299 -23.49 13.12 -3.29
CA ALA A 299 -23.66 14.42 -3.92
C ALA A 299 -24.04 15.53 -2.90
N LYS A 300 -24.94 15.24 -1.95
CA LYS A 300 -25.35 16.16 -0.89
C LYS A 300 -24.16 16.64 -0.05
N TYR A 301 -23.20 15.77 0.22
CA TYR A 301 -22.06 16.05 1.08
C TYR A 301 -20.74 16.32 0.33
N GLY A 302 -20.78 16.37 -1.02
CA GLY A 302 -19.63 16.74 -1.84
C GLY A 302 -18.57 15.65 -1.94
N PHE A 303 -18.97 14.38 -1.92
CA PHE A 303 -18.10 13.29 -2.27
C PHE A 303 -17.87 13.24 -3.79
N ASP A 304 -16.69 12.80 -4.20
CA ASP A 304 -16.31 12.69 -5.61
C ASP A 304 -16.86 11.43 -6.29
N GLY A 305 -17.14 10.37 -5.49
CA GLY A 305 -17.61 9.12 -6.04
C GLY A 305 -18.38 8.22 -5.09
N VAL A 306 -19.05 7.22 -5.66
CA VAL A 306 -19.73 6.12 -4.96
C VAL A 306 -19.24 4.80 -5.48
N LEU A 307 -18.68 3.96 -4.61
CA LEU A 307 -18.28 2.58 -4.90
C LEU A 307 -19.50 1.65 -4.89
N VAL A 308 -19.65 0.86 -5.94
CA VAL A 308 -20.69 -0.15 -6.06
C VAL A 308 -20.03 -1.53 -6.24
N GLU A 309 -19.97 -2.32 -5.19
CA GLU A 309 -19.61 -3.74 -5.27
C GLU A 309 -20.86 -4.59 -5.50
N GLY A 310 -20.74 -5.75 -6.15
CA GLY A 310 -21.90 -6.61 -6.45
C GLY A 310 -22.74 -6.15 -7.65
N TRP A 311 -22.28 -5.17 -8.43
CA TRP A 311 -23.03 -4.59 -9.54
C TRP A 311 -23.13 -5.47 -10.78
N ASN A 312 -22.18 -6.39 -10.97
CA ASN A 312 -22.01 -7.21 -12.18
C ASN A 312 -22.37 -8.69 -11.93
N LEU A 313 -22.43 -9.49 -12.99
CA LEU A 313 -22.63 -10.94 -12.91
C LEU A 313 -21.40 -11.64 -12.33
N GLY A 314 -21.64 -12.75 -11.60
CA GLY A 314 -20.62 -13.66 -11.05
C GLY A 314 -20.63 -13.79 -9.53
N TRP A 315 -21.43 -13.00 -8.82
CA TRP A 315 -21.48 -13.00 -7.35
C TRP A 315 -22.41 -14.07 -6.74
N ASP A 316 -23.27 -14.70 -7.54
CA ASP A 316 -24.22 -15.72 -7.06
C ASP A 316 -23.59 -17.08 -6.89
N GLU A 317 -22.48 -17.31 -7.56
CA GLU A 317 -21.69 -18.52 -7.44
C GLU A 317 -20.74 -18.46 -6.24
N ASN A 318 -19.99 -19.50 -6.03
CA ASN A 318 -19.06 -19.60 -4.91
C ASN A 318 -17.74 -18.83 -5.20
N TRP A 319 -17.82 -17.52 -5.32
CA TRP A 319 -16.73 -16.63 -5.73
C TRP A 319 -15.62 -16.49 -4.68
N CYS A 320 -15.95 -16.64 -3.39
CA CYS A 320 -15.00 -16.53 -2.28
C CYS A 320 -14.68 -17.90 -1.70
N CYS A 321 -13.43 -18.10 -1.33
CA CYS A 321 -12.93 -19.16 -0.45
C CYS A 321 -12.88 -20.57 -1.02
N THR A 322 -13.75 -20.94 -1.93
CA THR A 322 -13.80 -22.27 -2.60
C THR A 322 -14.20 -22.16 -4.08
N GLY A 323 -14.67 -21.00 -4.52
CA GLY A 323 -15.10 -20.75 -5.89
C GLY A 323 -13.94 -20.46 -6.83
N ASP A 324 -14.24 -20.47 -8.09
CA ASP A 324 -13.26 -20.27 -9.13
C ASP A 324 -13.31 -18.87 -9.77
N GLY A 325 -14.33 -18.03 -9.47
CA GLY A 325 -14.48 -16.69 -10.05
C GLY A 325 -14.54 -16.65 -11.58
N GLU A 326 -14.73 -17.81 -12.22
CA GLU A 326 -14.75 -17.92 -13.69
C GLU A 326 -15.99 -17.29 -14.31
N ASP A 327 -17.05 -17.09 -13.51
CA ASP A 327 -18.33 -16.55 -13.93
C ASP A 327 -18.39 -15.02 -13.88
N PHE A 328 -17.39 -14.35 -13.32
CA PHE A 328 -17.35 -12.90 -13.31
C PHE A 328 -17.33 -12.30 -14.71
N LYS A 329 -18.27 -11.36 -14.95
CA LYS A 329 -18.38 -10.53 -16.16
C LYS A 329 -18.19 -9.07 -15.79
N PHE A 330 -17.19 -8.43 -16.37
CA PHE A 330 -16.76 -7.08 -15.97
C PHE A 330 -17.42 -5.96 -16.80
N TYR A 331 -18.39 -6.30 -17.65
CA TYR A 331 -19.19 -5.37 -18.48
C TYR A 331 -20.65 -5.75 -18.57
N GLU A 332 -21.10 -6.77 -17.82
CA GLU A 332 -22.49 -7.21 -17.77
C GLU A 332 -23.07 -6.95 -16.36
N PRO A 333 -24.05 -6.04 -16.23
CA PRO A 333 -24.63 -5.71 -14.94
C PRO A 333 -25.50 -6.85 -14.40
N HIS A 334 -25.57 -6.94 -13.07
CA HIS A 334 -26.51 -7.80 -12.37
C HIS A 334 -27.95 -7.41 -12.72
N PRO A 335 -28.93 -8.35 -12.83
CA PRO A 335 -30.32 -8.03 -13.19
C PRO A 335 -31.02 -7.03 -12.29
N GLU A 336 -30.63 -6.90 -11.02
CA GLU A 336 -31.19 -5.94 -10.07
C GLU A 336 -30.51 -4.56 -10.13
N PHE A 337 -29.47 -4.39 -10.98
CA PHE A 337 -28.69 -3.17 -11.15
C PHE A 337 -28.93 -2.54 -12.53
N ASP A 338 -29.74 -1.50 -12.61
CA ASP A 338 -29.94 -0.72 -13.83
C ASP A 338 -28.79 0.31 -13.99
N ASN A 339 -27.71 -0.15 -14.64
CA ASN A 339 -26.50 0.66 -14.83
C ASN A 339 -26.76 1.96 -15.62
N LYS A 340 -27.74 1.97 -16.55
CA LYS A 340 -28.06 3.17 -17.34
C LYS A 340 -28.73 4.23 -16.47
N LYS A 341 -29.70 3.80 -15.64
CA LYS A 341 -30.38 4.69 -14.69
C LYS A 341 -29.38 5.24 -13.69
N VAL A 342 -28.53 4.37 -13.10
CA VAL A 342 -27.53 4.75 -12.10
C VAL A 342 -26.51 5.73 -12.70
N ALA A 343 -25.96 5.45 -13.88
CA ALA A 343 -25.02 6.34 -14.55
C ALA A 343 -25.64 7.71 -14.90
N GLN A 344 -26.89 7.74 -15.37
CA GLN A 344 -27.59 8.99 -15.66
C GLN A 344 -27.80 9.82 -14.39
N VAL A 345 -28.24 9.20 -13.29
CA VAL A 345 -28.44 9.93 -12.02
C VAL A 345 -27.11 10.42 -11.45
N ALA A 346 -26.04 9.63 -11.57
CA ALA A 346 -24.71 10.06 -11.16
C ALA A 346 -24.24 11.31 -11.95
N GLU A 347 -24.44 11.32 -13.27
CA GLU A 347 -24.15 12.46 -14.15
C GLU A 347 -25.00 13.69 -13.75
N ASP A 348 -26.31 13.51 -13.58
CA ASP A 348 -27.24 14.60 -13.20
C ASP A 348 -26.88 15.23 -11.82
N LEU A 349 -26.37 14.44 -10.90
CA LEU A 349 -25.92 14.86 -9.58
C LEU A 349 -24.47 15.40 -9.57
N GLY A 350 -23.71 15.22 -10.66
CA GLY A 350 -22.30 15.61 -10.75
C GLY A 350 -21.38 14.78 -9.88
N ILE A 351 -21.73 13.52 -9.56
CA ILE A 351 -20.93 12.58 -8.79
C ILE A 351 -20.55 11.38 -9.67
N ARG A 352 -19.41 10.76 -9.44
CA ARG A 352 -18.92 9.64 -10.24
C ARG A 352 -19.26 8.28 -9.61
N LEU A 353 -19.29 7.26 -10.46
CA LEU A 353 -19.24 5.88 -9.99
C LEU A 353 -17.78 5.44 -9.84
N VAL A 354 -17.50 4.75 -8.76
CA VAL A 354 -16.27 3.96 -8.59
C VAL A 354 -16.63 2.51 -8.89
N GLY A 355 -16.04 1.97 -9.94
CA GLY A 355 -16.29 0.59 -10.36
C GLY A 355 -15.59 -0.42 -9.45
N HIS A 356 -16.04 -1.66 -9.52
CA HIS A 356 -15.43 -2.78 -8.81
C HIS A 356 -15.28 -3.99 -9.74
N HIS A 357 -14.07 -4.57 -9.80
CA HIS A 357 -13.76 -5.77 -10.56
C HIS A 357 -13.16 -6.82 -9.62
N GLU A 358 -14.00 -7.66 -9.00
CA GLU A 358 -13.51 -8.84 -8.28
C GLU A 358 -13.15 -9.94 -9.28
N THR A 359 -11.93 -10.44 -9.21
CA THR A 359 -11.44 -11.42 -10.18
C THR A 359 -11.51 -12.86 -9.66
N GLY A 360 -11.66 -13.07 -8.35
CA GLY A 360 -11.54 -14.39 -7.71
C GLY A 360 -10.23 -15.10 -8.04
N THR A 361 -9.17 -14.32 -8.38
CA THR A 361 -7.87 -14.78 -8.89
C THR A 361 -7.90 -15.53 -10.24
N GLN A 362 -8.99 -15.44 -10.99
CA GLN A 362 -9.09 -16.02 -12.33
C GLN A 362 -8.47 -15.09 -13.38
N ILE A 363 -7.15 -15.06 -13.41
CA ILE A 363 -6.35 -14.11 -14.22
C ILE A 363 -6.71 -14.21 -15.70
N LYS A 364 -6.84 -15.43 -16.25
CA LYS A 364 -7.19 -15.64 -17.66
C LYS A 364 -8.57 -15.09 -17.99
N ASN A 365 -9.57 -15.29 -17.10
CA ASN A 365 -10.91 -14.75 -17.28
C ASN A 365 -10.89 -13.22 -17.32
N TYR A 366 -10.21 -12.58 -16.34
CA TYR A 366 -10.11 -11.12 -16.28
C TYR A 366 -9.36 -10.57 -17.50
N GLU A 367 -8.19 -11.13 -17.84
CA GLU A 367 -7.39 -10.67 -18.97
C GLU A 367 -8.09 -10.80 -20.32
N SER A 368 -8.95 -11.79 -20.48
CA SER A 368 -9.73 -11.95 -21.71
C SER A 368 -10.82 -10.89 -21.90
N GLN A 369 -11.18 -10.17 -20.84
CA GLN A 369 -12.24 -9.17 -20.82
C GLN A 369 -11.72 -7.73 -20.62
N LEU A 370 -10.42 -7.51 -20.44
CA LEU A 370 -9.86 -6.19 -20.03
C LEU A 370 -10.28 -5.04 -20.95
N GLU A 371 -10.21 -5.23 -22.26
CA GLU A 371 -10.53 -4.18 -23.23
C GLU A 371 -12.03 -3.81 -23.18
N GLU A 372 -12.93 -4.79 -23.13
CA GLU A 372 -14.37 -4.58 -23.00
C GLU A 372 -14.74 -3.99 -21.64
N ALA A 373 -14.10 -4.47 -20.56
CA ALA A 373 -14.35 -4.02 -19.20
C ALA A 373 -13.99 -2.53 -19.01
N PHE A 374 -12.80 -2.11 -19.47
CA PHE A 374 -12.40 -0.71 -19.33
C PHE A 374 -13.10 0.21 -20.35
N LYS A 375 -13.44 -0.31 -21.54
CA LYS A 375 -14.33 0.42 -22.43
C LYS A 375 -15.70 0.65 -21.81
N TYR A 376 -16.27 -0.36 -21.15
CA TYR A 376 -17.53 -0.20 -20.42
C TYR A 376 -17.41 0.87 -19.34
N CYS A 377 -16.31 0.89 -18.56
CA CYS A 377 -16.07 1.93 -17.58
C CYS A 377 -16.05 3.34 -18.22
N GLN A 378 -15.31 3.50 -19.32
CA GLN A 378 -15.23 4.77 -20.05
C GLN A 378 -16.60 5.21 -20.58
N ASP A 379 -17.38 4.30 -21.19
CA ASP A 379 -18.71 4.57 -21.76
C ASP A 379 -19.74 4.97 -20.67
N HIS A 380 -19.52 4.63 -19.41
CA HIS A 380 -20.40 4.94 -18.28
C HIS A 380 -19.81 5.98 -17.30
N GLY A 381 -18.76 6.70 -17.69
CA GLY A 381 -18.15 7.75 -16.87
C GLY A 381 -17.39 7.26 -15.63
N ILE A 382 -17.08 5.97 -15.54
CA ILE A 382 -16.32 5.38 -14.43
C ILE A 382 -14.84 5.67 -14.66
N ARG A 383 -14.24 6.49 -13.79
CA ARG A 383 -12.82 6.91 -13.89
C ARG A 383 -11.91 6.23 -12.87
N VAL A 384 -12.46 5.50 -11.93
CA VAL A 384 -11.73 4.74 -10.92
C VAL A 384 -12.34 3.36 -10.82
N VAL A 385 -11.51 2.33 -10.84
CA VAL A 385 -11.91 0.94 -10.62
C VAL A 385 -11.09 0.37 -9.47
N LYS A 386 -11.80 -0.17 -8.47
CA LYS A 386 -11.23 -1.00 -7.42
C LYS A 386 -11.19 -2.45 -7.93
N THR A 387 -10.01 -3.05 -7.99
CA THR A 387 -9.86 -4.46 -8.37
C THR A 387 -9.62 -5.33 -7.14
N GLY A 388 -10.24 -6.51 -7.09
CA GLY A 388 -10.05 -7.52 -6.06
C GLY A 388 -9.45 -8.80 -6.61
N TYR A 389 -8.68 -9.51 -5.78
CA TYR A 389 -8.04 -10.78 -6.10
C TYR A 389 -8.21 -11.76 -4.93
N VAL A 390 -9.43 -11.87 -4.43
CA VAL A 390 -9.77 -12.82 -3.36
C VAL A 390 -9.36 -14.24 -3.76
N ASN A 391 -8.98 -15.10 -2.81
CA ASN A 391 -8.45 -16.44 -3.02
C ASN A 391 -7.02 -16.55 -3.58
N ASP A 392 -6.25 -15.48 -3.60
CA ASP A 392 -4.90 -15.43 -4.16
C ASP A 392 -3.80 -16.00 -3.25
N GLY A 393 -4.15 -16.54 -2.10
CA GLY A 393 -3.18 -17.00 -1.10
C GLY A 393 -2.18 -18.04 -1.62
N SER A 394 -0.95 -17.98 -1.16
CA SER A 394 0.10 -18.97 -1.46
C SER A 394 0.40 -19.16 -2.96
N GLN A 395 0.57 -20.40 -3.37
CA GLN A 395 0.84 -20.85 -4.73
C GLN A 395 -0.45 -21.39 -5.36
N ASN A 396 -1.43 -20.54 -5.57
CA ASN A 396 -2.76 -20.95 -6.07
C ASN A 396 -3.26 -20.18 -7.29
N ILE A 397 -2.45 -19.31 -7.88
CA ILE A 397 -2.80 -18.60 -9.12
C ILE A 397 -2.75 -19.57 -10.30
N LYS A 398 -3.89 -19.86 -10.88
CA LYS A 398 -4.01 -20.75 -12.05
C LYS A 398 -3.43 -20.07 -13.30
N ARG A 399 -2.50 -20.75 -13.98
CA ARG A 399 -1.99 -20.39 -15.30
C ARG A 399 -2.08 -21.60 -16.22
N ILE A 400 -2.65 -21.41 -17.39
CA ILE A 400 -2.68 -22.43 -18.44
C ILE A 400 -1.66 -21.99 -19.51
N ASP A 401 -0.70 -22.84 -19.79
CA ASP A 401 0.32 -22.56 -20.82
C ASP A 401 -0.21 -22.81 -22.25
N ASP A 402 0.66 -22.55 -23.25
CA ASP A 402 0.30 -22.71 -24.67
C ASP A 402 0.02 -24.16 -25.07
N ASN A 403 0.47 -25.15 -24.28
CA ASN A 403 0.18 -26.56 -24.49
C ASN A 403 -1.13 -26.99 -23.83
N GLY A 404 -1.75 -26.15 -23.02
CA GLY A 404 -2.92 -26.43 -22.23
C GLY A 404 -2.65 -27.02 -20.85
N ASP A 405 -1.38 -27.03 -20.41
CA ASP A 405 -1.00 -27.56 -19.10
C ASP A 405 -1.28 -26.53 -17.99
N LEU A 406 -1.89 -27.02 -16.88
CA LEU A 406 -2.22 -26.19 -15.72
C LEU A 406 -0.99 -26.06 -14.80
N HIS A 407 -0.65 -24.84 -14.47
CA HIS A 407 0.39 -24.46 -13.51
C HIS A 407 -0.20 -23.67 -12.36
N MET A 408 0.35 -23.84 -11.16
CA MET A 408 -0.04 -23.08 -9.98
C MET A 408 1.09 -22.10 -9.62
N GLU A 409 0.87 -20.83 -9.90
CA GLU A 409 1.88 -19.78 -9.72
C GLU A 409 1.71 -19.08 -8.36
N TRP A 410 2.77 -18.41 -7.91
CA TRP A 410 2.73 -17.54 -6.75
C TRP A 410 2.15 -16.18 -7.11
N HIS A 411 1.37 -15.60 -6.19
CA HIS A 411 0.72 -14.30 -6.35
C HIS A 411 1.68 -13.15 -6.71
N HIS A 412 2.93 -13.17 -6.29
CA HIS A 412 3.91 -12.10 -6.52
C HIS A 412 5.16 -12.56 -7.29
N GLY A 413 5.04 -13.63 -8.07
CA GLY A 413 6.01 -14.02 -9.08
C GLY A 413 5.93 -13.16 -10.35
N GLN A 414 6.85 -13.38 -11.28
CA GLN A 414 6.93 -12.62 -12.54
C GLN A 414 5.60 -12.62 -13.31
N TYR A 415 4.87 -13.75 -13.36
CA TYR A 415 3.58 -13.86 -14.03
C TYR A 415 2.57 -12.80 -13.54
N MET A 416 2.44 -12.65 -12.22
CA MET A 416 1.53 -11.66 -11.65
C MET A 416 2.03 -10.23 -11.77
N VAL A 417 3.35 -10.01 -11.72
CA VAL A 417 3.93 -8.69 -11.99
C VAL A 417 3.54 -8.21 -13.40
N GLU A 418 3.62 -9.09 -14.38
CA GLU A 418 3.21 -8.80 -15.76
C GLU A 418 1.70 -8.56 -15.87
N HIS A 419 0.89 -9.37 -15.17
CA HIS A 419 -0.56 -9.21 -15.12
C HIS A 419 -0.97 -7.83 -14.57
N PHE A 420 -0.49 -7.45 -13.38
CA PHE A 420 -0.83 -6.15 -12.77
C PHE A 420 -0.40 -4.97 -13.65
N ARG A 421 0.73 -5.09 -14.34
CA ARG A 421 1.17 -4.08 -15.30
C ARG A 421 0.24 -4.01 -16.51
N LYS A 422 -0.17 -5.16 -17.07
CA LYS A 422 -1.10 -5.23 -18.21
C LYS A 422 -2.45 -4.58 -17.85
N VAL A 423 -3.00 -4.87 -16.68
CA VAL A 423 -4.23 -4.23 -16.19
C VAL A 423 -4.07 -2.71 -16.14
N LEU A 424 -2.98 -2.23 -15.53
CA LEU A 424 -2.70 -0.79 -15.38
C LEU A 424 -2.54 -0.06 -16.73
N GLU A 425 -1.78 -0.64 -17.66
CA GLU A 425 -1.56 -0.10 -19.00
C GLU A 425 -2.85 -0.12 -19.84
N THR A 426 -3.67 -1.18 -19.70
CA THR A 426 -4.97 -1.25 -20.40
C THR A 426 -5.95 -0.23 -19.84
N ALA A 427 -6.05 -0.09 -18.52
CA ALA A 427 -6.88 0.91 -17.86
C ALA A 427 -6.54 2.34 -18.31
N ALA A 428 -5.24 2.65 -18.44
CA ALA A 428 -4.77 3.96 -18.89
C ALA A 428 -5.26 4.33 -20.30
N LYS A 429 -5.41 3.37 -21.23
CA LYS A 429 -5.96 3.61 -22.58
C LYS A 429 -7.39 4.12 -22.53
N TYR A 430 -8.15 3.75 -21.51
CA TYR A 430 -9.55 4.13 -21.32
C TYR A 430 -9.73 5.22 -20.27
N GLU A 431 -8.63 5.86 -19.84
CA GLU A 431 -8.61 6.90 -18.83
C GLU A 431 -9.23 6.45 -17.51
N VAL A 432 -8.83 5.27 -17.02
CA VAL A 432 -9.29 4.68 -15.76
C VAL A 432 -8.11 4.53 -14.79
N SER A 433 -8.30 5.04 -13.57
CA SER A 433 -7.39 4.85 -12.45
C SER A 433 -7.70 3.55 -11.71
N ILE A 434 -6.68 2.93 -11.14
CA ILE A 434 -6.78 1.62 -10.48
C ILE A 434 -6.44 1.74 -8.99
N VAL A 435 -7.37 1.27 -8.15
CA VAL A 435 -7.15 0.92 -6.75
C VAL A 435 -7.09 -0.60 -6.66
N VAL A 436 -6.00 -1.18 -6.13
CA VAL A 436 -5.85 -2.64 -6.11
C VAL A 436 -5.97 -3.17 -4.69
N HIS A 437 -6.94 -4.06 -4.44
CA HIS A 437 -6.99 -4.91 -3.26
C HIS A 437 -6.32 -6.25 -3.56
N GLU A 438 -5.82 -6.91 -2.52
CA GLU A 438 -4.94 -8.08 -2.63
C GLU A 438 -3.81 -7.90 -3.68
N PRO A 439 -3.10 -6.77 -3.69
CA PRO A 439 -2.09 -6.46 -4.69
C PRO A 439 -0.80 -7.25 -4.49
N ILE A 440 0.08 -7.19 -5.48
CA ILE A 440 1.52 -7.24 -5.20
C ILE A 440 1.95 -5.92 -4.54
N LYS A 441 3.05 -5.95 -3.79
CA LYS A 441 3.61 -4.72 -3.20
C LYS A 441 3.86 -3.64 -4.25
N ASP A 442 3.69 -2.39 -3.87
CA ASP A 442 4.08 -1.27 -4.72
C ASP A 442 5.61 -1.09 -4.72
N THR A 443 6.12 -0.54 -5.80
CA THR A 443 7.54 -0.28 -6.02
C THR A 443 7.78 1.09 -6.67
N GLY A 444 6.83 2.02 -6.45
CA GLY A 444 6.89 3.39 -6.96
C GLY A 444 6.44 3.56 -8.41
N LEU A 445 5.76 2.55 -9.00
CA LEU A 445 5.28 2.60 -10.39
C LEU A 445 4.32 3.77 -10.66
N ARG A 446 3.70 4.35 -9.63
CA ARG A 446 2.85 5.53 -9.74
C ARG A 446 3.55 6.76 -10.32
N ARG A 447 4.88 6.84 -10.29
CA ARG A 447 5.65 7.87 -11.00
C ARG A 447 5.53 7.69 -12.51
N THR A 448 5.61 6.43 -12.98
CA THR A 448 5.58 6.07 -14.40
C THR A 448 4.16 5.97 -14.94
N TYR A 449 3.26 5.45 -14.13
CA TYR A 449 1.84 5.27 -14.41
C TYR A 449 1.00 5.86 -13.27
N PRO A 450 0.75 7.18 -13.26
CA PRO A 450 0.03 7.84 -12.17
C PRO A 450 -1.44 7.43 -12.02
N ASN A 451 -1.99 6.66 -12.96
CA ASN A 451 -3.29 6.01 -12.80
C ASN A 451 -3.26 4.79 -11.84
N MET A 452 -2.09 4.38 -11.34
CA MET A 452 -1.96 3.49 -10.17
C MET A 452 -2.11 4.34 -8.91
N VAL A 453 -3.33 4.55 -8.46
CA VAL A 453 -3.60 5.55 -7.40
C VAL A 453 -3.45 4.99 -6.00
N SER A 454 -3.82 3.74 -5.75
CA SER A 454 -3.68 3.15 -4.41
C SER A 454 -3.63 1.62 -4.47
N ARG A 455 -3.08 1.02 -3.42
CA ARG A 455 -3.08 -0.43 -3.18
C ARG A 455 -3.37 -0.70 -1.71
N GLU A 456 -4.11 -1.75 -1.41
CA GLU A 456 -4.22 -2.23 -0.04
C GLU A 456 -2.86 -2.76 0.45
N GLY A 457 -2.46 -3.96 0.06
CA GLY A 457 -1.12 -4.56 0.29
C GLY A 457 -0.66 -4.62 1.74
N ALA A 458 -1.58 -4.62 2.67
CA ALA A 458 -1.43 -4.91 4.07
C ALA A 458 -2.82 -5.19 4.67
N ARG A 459 -2.86 -5.64 5.91
CA ARG A 459 -4.10 -5.87 6.63
C ARG A 459 -4.84 -4.55 6.86
N GLY A 460 -5.97 -4.34 6.15
CA GLY A 460 -6.79 -3.14 6.16
C GLY A 460 -7.92 -3.16 7.19
N GLN A 461 -8.80 -2.18 7.12
CA GLN A 461 -9.98 -2.03 7.98
C GLN A 461 -10.97 -3.19 7.84
N GLU A 462 -11.03 -3.88 6.70
CA GLU A 462 -11.92 -5.00 6.47
C GLU A 462 -11.76 -6.13 7.50
N PHE A 463 -10.54 -6.34 7.99
CA PHE A 463 -10.27 -7.33 9.04
C PHE A 463 -10.97 -6.99 10.36
N ASN A 464 -11.28 -5.73 10.61
CA ASN A 464 -12.15 -5.34 11.71
C ASN A 464 -13.61 -5.68 11.43
N GLY A 465 -14.01 -5.82 10.15
CA GLY A 465 -15.34 -6.20 9.72
C GLY A 465 -15.66 -7.68 9.92
N PHE A 466 -14.90 -8.55 9.29
CA PHE A 466 -15.25 -9.99 9.24
C PHE A 466 -14.56 -10.85 10.31
N MET A 467 -13.46 -10.39 10.91
CA MET A 467 -12.76 -11.16 11.93
C MET A 467 -13.43 -11.07 13.30
N PRO A 468 -13.38 -12.14 14.12
CA PRO A 468 -13.75 -12.04 15.53
C PRO A 468 -12.91 -10.95 16.24
N THR A 469 -13.50 -10.25 17.21
CA THR A 469 -12.88 -9.13 17.91
C THR A 469 -11.47 -9.40 18.45
N ASP A 470 -11.22 -10.58 18.97
CA ASP A 470 -9.89 -10.95 19.50
C ASP A 470 -8.81 -11.01 18.40
N TYR A 471 -9.22 -11.13 17.16
CA TYR A 471 -8.37 -11.24 15.98
C TYR A 471 -8.42 -10.02 15.07
N ASN A 472 -9.08 -8.94 15.49
CA ASN A 472 -9.10 -7.65 14.80
C ASN A 472 -7.70 -7.01 14.76
N ASN A 473 -7.57 -5.95 13.96
CA ASN A 473 -6.39 -5.12 13.99
C ASN A 473 -6.21 -4.54 15.41
N LYS A 474 -5.03 -4.73 15.99
CA LYS A 474 -4.72 -4.10 17.28
C LYS A 474 -4.43 -2.61 17.08
N PRO A 475 -4.60 -1.75 18.11
CA PRO A 475 -4.30 -0.33 17.98
C PRO A 475 -2.88 -0.01 17.48
N ASN A 476 -1.88 -0.85 17.81
CA ASN A 476 -0.50 -0.69 17.36
C ASN A 476 -0.32 -0.98 15.86
N HIS A 477 -1.22 -1.72 15.20
CA HIS A 477 -1.08 -2.04 13.79
C HIS A 477 -0.98 -0.79 12.92
N THR A 478 -1.87 0.18 13.13
CA THR A 478 -1.85 1.46 12.39
C THR A 478 -0.66 2.35 12.72
N THR A 479 0.03 2.11 13.85
CA THR A 479 1.29 2.82 14.19
C THR A 479 2.54 2.11 13.67
N ILE A 480 2.41 0.93 13.07
CA ILE A 480 3.49 0.21 12.37
C ILE A 480 3.47 0.52 10.87
N LEU A 481 2.29 0.59 10.25
CA LEU A 481 2.13 0.75 8.81
C LEU A 481 2.89 1.94 8.20
N PRO A 482 2.96 3.14 8.82
CA PRO A 482 3.71 4.27 8.26
C PRO A 482 5.21 4.02 8.09
N PHE A 483 5.78 3.17 8.92
CA PHE A 483 7.21 2.84 8.93
C PHE A 483 7.57 1.55 8.20
N THR A 484 6.57 0.89 7.64
CA THR A 484 6.72 -0.39 6.93
C THR A 484 6.01 -0.33 5.59
N ARG A 485 4.73 -0.72 5.51
CA ARG A 485 3.93 -0.80 4.29
C ARG A 485 3.88 0.52 3.50
N LEU A 486 3.70 1.66 4.18
CA LEU A 486 3.57 2.96 3.52
C LEU A 486 4.88 3.50 2.92
N LEU A 487 6.05 2.90 3.24
CA LEU A 487 7.32 3.23 2.59
C LEU A 487 7.33 2.87 1.09
N SER A 488 6.41 2.03 0.65
CA SER A 488 6.27 1.67 -0.76
C SER A 488 5.31 2.59 -1.53
N SER A 489 4.18 2.98 -0.91
CA SER A 489 3.13 3.79 -1.56
C SER A 489 2.00 4.17 -0.60
N PRO A 490 1.08 5.05 -1.03
CA PRO A 490 -0.23 5.22 -0.40
C PRO A 490 -0.97 3.88 -0.23
N MET A 491 -1.87 3.83 0.76
CA MET A 491 -2.61 2.61 1.10
C MET A 491 -4.11 2.89 1.17
N ASP A 492 -4.91 2.05 0.50
CA ASP A 492 -6.37 2.01 0.68
C ASP A 492 -6.71 1.24 1.96
N TYR A 493 -6.58 1.93 3.12
CA TYR A 493 -6.88 1.37 4.44
C TYR A 493 -8.38 1.39 4.77
N THR A 494 -9.13 2.25 4.11
CA THR A 494 -10.58 2.47 4.31
C THR A 494 -10.98 2.93 5.73
N PRO A 495 -10.44 4.06 6.23
CA PRO A 495 -10.75 4.58 7.55
C PRO A 495 -12.13 5.26 7.61
N GLY A 496 -12.47 5.77 8.79
CA GLY A 496 -13.60 6.66 9.00
C GLY A 496 -14.83 5.99 9.58
N ILE A 497 -14.70 4.82 10.18
CA ILE A 497 -15.81 4.17 10.86
C ILE A 497 -16.15 4.93 12.15
N PHE A 498 -17.40 5.38 12.29
CA PHE A 498 -17.92 6.09 13.46
C PHE A 498 -18.69 5.15 14.39
N ASN A 499 -19.43 4.17 13.83
CA ASN A 499 -20.08 3.14 14.61
C ASN A 499 -19.06 2.03 14.93
N LEU A 500 -18.32 2.19 16.03
CA LEU A 500 -17.21 1.32 16.43
C LEU A 500 -17.64 0.14 17.30
N LYS A 501 -18.89 0.13 17.79
CA LYS A 501 -19.43 -0.90 18.68
C LYS A 501 -20.73 -1.46 18.15
N GLU A 502 -20.93 -2.77 18.35
CA GLU A 502 -22.21 -3.43 18.10
C GLU A 502 -22.83 -3.15 16.71
N TYR A 503 -21.96 -3.05 15.69
CA TYR A 503 -22.38 -2.66 14.34
C TYR A 503 -22.68 -3.86 13.42
N ARG A 504 -22.20 -5.07 13.77
CA ARG A 504 -22.25 -6.25 12.90
C ARG A 504 -23.38 -7.17 13.24
N TYR A 505 -24.16 -7.61 12.26
CA TYR A 505 -25.11 -8.70 12.38
C TYR A 505 -24.40 -10.08 12.41
N ASN A 506 -24.96 -11.05 13.16
CA ASN A 506 -24.36 -12.37 13.30
C ASN A 506 -24.36 -13.15 11.97
N SER A 507 -25.45 -13.07 11.21
CA SER A 507 -25.55 -13.64 9.85
C SER A 507 -26.64 -12.94 9.04
N ASN A 508 -26.71 -13.23 7.76
CA ASN A 508 -27.79 -12.73 6.90
C ASN A 508 -29.17 -13.24 7.30
N ASP A 509 -29.26 -14.44 7.87
CA ASP A 509 -30.51 -15.01 8.37
C ASP A 509 -30.80 -14.61 9.81
N ASP A 510 -29.75 -14.54 10.65
CA ASP A 510 -29.84 -14.04 12.02
C ASP A 510 -29.47 -12.54 12.07
N ARG A 511 -30.50 -11.72 12.07
CA ARG A 511 -30.38 -10.24 12.09
C ARG A 511 -30.16 -9.67 13.50
N THR A 512 -29.70 -10.52 14.44
CA THR A 512 -29.32 -10.04 15.77
C THR A 512 -27.92 -9.43 15.73
N ILE A 513 -27.73 -8.32 16.45
CA ILE A 513 -26.44 -7.65 16.56
C ILE A 513 -25.47 -8.45 17.42
N ASN A 514 -24.24 -8.62 16.94
CA ASN A 514 -23.15 -9.19 17.70
C ASN A 514 -22.61 -8.18 18.71
N LYS A 515 -23.03 -8.29 19.96
CA LYS A 515 -22.65 -7.36 21.04
C LYS A 515 -21.18 -7.39 21.44
N ASN A 516 -20.45 -8.42 21.02
CA ASN A 516 -19.02 -8.54 21.32
C ASN A 516 -18.13 -8.03 20.15
N HIS A 517 -18.73 -7.57 19.07
CA HIS A 517 -17.98 -7.09 17.91
C HIS A 517 -17.71 -5.60 18.04
N HIS A 518 -16.42 -5.21 18.06
CA HIS A 518 -16.00 -3.82 18.13
C HIS A 518 -14.67 -3.60 17.39
N ILE A 519 -14.44 -2.38 16.94
CA ILE A 519 -13.20 -1.95 16.30
C ILE A 519 -12.27 -1.36 17.36
N PRO A 520 -11.00 -1.81 17.47
CA PRO A 520 -10.03 -1.27 18.42
C PRO A 520 -9.47 0.11 17.99
N SER A 521 -10.37 1.10 17.93
CA SER A 521 -10.09 2.47 17.49
C SER A 521 -10.96 3.46 18.25
N THR A 522 -10.80 4.76 17.97
CA THR A 522 -11.69 5.85 18.40
C THR A 522 -12.07 6.70 17.20
N ILE A 523 -13.19 7.43 17.24
CA ILE A 523 -13.53 8.37 16.15
C ILE A 523 -12.39 9.35 15.90
N SER A 524 -11.78 9.90 16.95
CA SER A 524 -10.64 10.82 16.80
C SER A 524 -9.44 10.16 16.09
N LYS A 525 -9.19 8.87 16.34
CA LYS A 525 -8.17 8.10 15.62
C LYS A 525 -8.58 7.85 14.17
N GLU A 526 -9.83 7.45 13.92
CA GLU A 526 -10.35 7.26 12.55
C GLU A 526 -10.20 8.52 11.70
N LEU A 527 -10.45 9.71 12.28
CA LEU A 527 -10.19 10.98 11.60
C LEU A 527 -8.69 11.20 11.33
N ALA A 528 -7.82 10.93 12.32
CA ALA A 528 -6.38 11.10 12.18
C ALA A 528 -5.78 10.17 11.10
N LEU A 529 -6.39 9.00 10.85
CA LEU A 529 -5.94 8.06 9.83
C LEU A 529 -6.00 8.65 8.41
N TYR A 530 -6.90 9.58 8.11
CA TYR A 530 -6.94 10.29 6.81
C TYR A 530 -5.65 11.08 6.52
N VAL A 531 -4.95 11.51 7.57
CA VAL A 531 -3.67 12.22 7.44
C VAL A 531 -2.49 11.26 7.54
N VAL A 532 -2.56 10.26 8.42
CA VAL A 532 -1.45 9.34 8.71
C VAL A 532 -1.34 8.25 7.65
N ILE A 533 -2.46 7.59 7.27
CA ILE A 533 -2.51 6.55 6.24
C ILE A 533 -3.16 7.15 5.00
N TYR A 534 -2.35 7.76 4.19
CA TYR A 534 -2.79 8.50 3.02
C TYR A 534 -3.22 7.59 1.86
N ALA A 535 -4.30 7.97 1.20
CA ALA A 535 -4.71 7.47 -0.12
C ALA A 535 -5.24 8.62 -0.97
N PRO A 536 -4.87 8.75 -2.26
CA PRO A 536 -5.38 9.81 -3.14
C PRO A 536 -6.85 9.59 -3.53
N ILE A 537 -7.28 8.34 -3.55
CA ILE A 537 -8.70 7.95 -3.65
C ILE A 537 -9.09 7.39 -2.29
N GLN A 538 -9.71 8.24 -1.46
CA GLN A 538 -9.88 7.98 -0.03
C GLN A 538 -11.32 7.64 0.31
N MET A 539 -11.56 6.46 0.87
CA MET A 539 -12.91 6.07 1.29
C MET A 539 -13.31 6.74 2.61
N ALA A 540 -14.58 7.16 2.69
CA ALA A 540 -15.31 7.33 3.94
C ALA A 540 -16.12 6.05 4.15
N ALA A 541 -15.60 5.14 4.99
CA ALA A 541 -15.98 3.74 4.91
C ALA A 541 -17.31 3.40 5.58
N ASP A 542 -17.77 4.21 6.54
CA ASP A 542 -19.00 3.92 7.29
C ASP A 542 -20.30 4.20 6.49
N LEU A 543 -21.41 3.77 7.03
CA LEU A 543 -22.72 3.93 6.43
C LEU A 543 -23.19 5.40 6.51
N PRO A 544 -23.96 5.91 5.52
CA PRO A 544 -24.47 7.28 5.50
C PRO A 544 -25.11 7.76 6.79
N GLN A 545 -25.94 6.92 7.41
CA GLN A 545 -26.66 7.27 8.64
C GLN A 545 -25.77 7.48 9.87
N ASN A 546 -24.55 6.95 9.88
CA ASN A 546 -23.59 7.13 10.98
C ASN A 546 -22.83 8.46 10.86
N TYR A 547 -22.79 9.03 9.68
CA TYR A 547 -22.19 10.34 9.41
C TYR A 547 -23.17 11.49 9.56
N GLU A 548 -24.42 11.29 9.12
CA GLU A 548 -25.40 12.36 9.02
C GLU A 548 -25.72 12.98 10.38
N GLY A 549 -25.46 14.28 10.51
CA GLY A 549 -25.64 15.02 11.76
C GLY A 549 -24.53 14.83 12.80
N HIS A 550 -23.54 13.99 12.56
CA HIS A 550 -22.42 13.83 13.49
C HIS A 550 -21.39 14.96 13.32
N PRO A 551 -21.05 15.74 14.38
CA PRO A 551 -20.21 16.93 14.23
C PRO A 551 -18.78 16.65 13.76
N ALA A 552 -18.23 15.48 14.04
CA ALA A 552 -16.91 15.06 13.58
C ALA A 552 -16.86 14.76 12.07
N PHE A 553 -18.01 14.56 11.42
CA PHE A 553 -18.07 14.32 9.98
C PHE A 553 -17.49 15.48 9.16
N GLN A 554 -17.56 16.71 9.72
CA GLN A 554 -16.99 17.88 9.07
C GLN A 554 -15.49 17.71 8.76
N PHE A 555 -14.70 17.01 9.60
CA PHE A 555 -13.31 16.76 9.30
C PHE A 555 -13.13 15.89 8.04
N ILE A 556 -13.95 14.83 7.87
CA ILE A 556 -13.90 13.97 6.67
C ILE A 556 -14.26 14.78 5.42
N LEU A 557 -15.23 15.71 5.52
CA LEU A 557 -15.60 16.57 4.40
C LEU A 557 -14.47 17.55 4.02
N ASP A 558 -13.76 18.06 5.02
CA ASP A 558 -12.71 19.08 4.84
C ASP A 558 -11.38 18.52 4.38
N VAL A 559 -10.94 17.35 4.90
CA VAL A 559 -9.59 16.81 4.66
C VAL A 559 -9.40 16.52 3.17
N PRO A 560 -8.33 17.05 2.53
CA PRO A 560 -8.06 16.77 1.12
C PRO A 560 -7.42 15.39 0.91
N THR A 561 -7.28 15.02 -0.35
CA THR A 561 -6.68 13.75 -0.80
C THR A 561 -5.48 13.95 -1.73
N ASP A 562 -4.99 15.17 -1.86
CA ASP A 562 -3.75 15.51 -2.56
C ASP A 562 -3.01 16.60 -1.79
N TRP A 563 -1.69 16.51 -1.69
CA TRP A 563 -0.92 17.30 -0.75
C TRP A 563 0.21 18.08 -1.43
N ASP A 564 0.36 19.34 -1.02
CA ASP A 564 1.48 20.19 -1.43
C ASP A 564 2.77 19.81 -0.70
N ASN A 565 2.65 19.48 0.60
CA ASN A 565 3.77 19.13 1.46
C ASN A 565 3.33 18.20 2.60
N SER A 566 4.23 17.33 3.04
CA SER A 566 4.01 16.41 4.17
C SER A 566 5.21 16.38 5.09
N ILE A 567 4.96 16.26 6.39
CA ILE A 567 6.01 16.23 7.42
C ILE A 567 5.66 15.18 8.47
N ALA A 568 6.55 14.21 8.68
CA ALA A 568 6.51 13.33 9.86
C ALA A 568 7.18 14.06 11.03
N ILE A 569 6.38 14.65 11.93
CA ILE A 569 6.87 15.49 13.03
C ILE A 569 7.63 14.65 14.05
N ASN A 570 7.06 13.52 14.44
CA ASN A 570 7.66 12.55 15.35
C ASN A 570 6.99 11.20 15.21
N GLY A 571 7.65 10.14 15.68
CA GLY A 571 7.11 8.80 15.67
C GLY A 571 8.08 7.74 16.18
N GLU A 572 7.51 6.67 16.73
CA GLU A 572 8.20 5.45 17.15
C GLU A 572 7.41 4.24 16.63
N ILE A 573 8.10 3.33 15.99
CA ILE A 573 7.46 2.20 15.27
C ILE A 573 6.65 1.33 16.23
N GLY A 574 5.35 1.18 15.94
CA GLY A 574 4.43 0.42 16.79
C GLY A 574 3.96 1.14 18.05
N GLU A 575 4.43 2.36 18.28
CA GLU A 575 4.07 3.15 19.46
C GLU A 575 3.15 4.32 19.08
N TYR A 576 3.61 5.21 18.22
CA TYR A 576 2.85 6.40 17.80
C TYR A 576 3.45 7.05 16.56
N ILE A 577 2.68 7.92 15.92
CA ILE A 577 3.16 8.83 14.87
C ILE A 577 2.31 10.10 14.85
N THR A 578 2.95 11.22 14.54
CA THR A 578 2.31 12.52 14.27
C THR A 578 2.77 13.04 12.91
N MET A 579 1.84 13.28 12.02
CA MET A 579 2.08 13.82 10.68
C MET A 579 1.31 15.12 10.46
N ALA A 580 1.91 16.06 9.76
CA ALA A 580 1.26 17.25 9.24
C ALA A 580 1.35 17.29 7.72
N ARG A 581 0.27 17.73 7.05
CA ARG A 581 0.21 17.84 5.59
C ARG A 581 -0.47 19.14 5.17
N LYS A 582 0.05 19.78 4.12
CA LYS A 582 -0.52 20.99 3.52
C LYS A 582 -1.38 20.60 2.33
N ASP A 583 -2.59 21.16 2.27
CA ASP A 583 -3.47 21.02 1.12
C ASP A 583 -2.83 21.59 -0.16
N VAL A 584 -2.93 20.87 -1.28
CA VAL A 584 -2.42 21.32 -2.58
C VAL A 584 -3.21 22.51 -3.15
N ASN A 585 -4.49 22.67 -2.76
CA ASN A 585 -5.42 23.65 -3.31
C ASN A 585 -5.67 24.87 -2.39
N SER A 586 -5.11 24.85 -1.16
CA SER A 586 -5.31 25.93 -0.19
C SER A 586 -4.08 26.10 0.71
N ASP A 587 -4.14 27.13 1.60
CA ASP A 587 -3.13 27.32 2.65
C ASP A 587 -3.49 26.55 3.95
N ASP A 588 -4.49 25.66 3.92
CA ASP A 588 -4.87 24.85 5.07
C ASP A 588 -3.84 23.77 5.33
N TRP A 589 -3.60 23.48 6.62
CA TRP A 589 -2.81 22.36 7.07
C TRP A 589 -3.68 21.37 7.85
N TYR A 590 -3.30 20.12 7.79
CA TYR A 590 -3.96 19.03 8.52
C TYR A 590 -2.93 18.24 9.31
N LEU A 591 -3.24 17.93 10.56
CA LEU A 591 -2.40 17.11 11.42
C LEU A 591 -3.18 15.89 11.88
N GLY A 592 -2.57 14.73 11.78
CA GLY A 592 -3.04 13.48 12.35
C GLY A 592 -2.01 12.92 13.33
N SER A 593 -2.47 12.53 14.52
CA SER A 593 -1.64 11.85 15.51
C SER A 593 -2.37 10.64 16.07
N ILE A 594 -1.71 9.48 16.10
CA ILE A 594 -2.29 8.21 16.58
C ILE A 594 -1.35 7.51 17.54
N THR A 595 -1.92 6.73 18.46
CA THR A 595 -1.17 5.95 19.45
C THR A 595 -1.60 4.48 19.47
N ASN A 596 -0.75 3.64 20.00
CA ASN A 596 -1.01 2.23 20.27
C ASN A 596 -1.88 2.02 21.54
N GLU A 597 -1.84 0.83 22.14
CA GLU A 597 -2.60 0.46 23.34
C GLU A 597 -2.21 1.28 24.59
N LYS A 598 -1.12 2.04 24.52
CA LYS A 598 -0.64 2.90 25.61
C LYS A 598 -1.02 4.35 25.34
N GLY A 599 -1.71 4.97 26.28
CA GLY A 599 -1.93 6.42 26.27
C GLY A 599 -0.63 7.19 26.47
N ARG A 600 -0.54 8.41 25.91
CA ARG A 600 0.64 9.26 26.02
C ARG A 600 0.33 10.74 25.97
N SER A 601 1.25 11.54 26.51
CA SER A 601 1.24 12.99 26.33
C SER A 601 2.58 13.42 25.75
N MET A 602 2.52 14.31 24.77
CA MET A 602 3.70 14.83 24.07
C MET A 602 3.53 16.32 23.80
N THR A 603 4.63 17.01 23.54
CA THR A 603 4.61 18.38 23.02
C THR A 603 4.87 18.33 21.52
N VAL A 604 3.97 18.91 20.75
CA VAL A 604 4.06 19.00 19.29
C VAL A 604 4.32 20.47 18.93
N SER A 605 5.40 20.71 18.18
CA SER A 605 5.68 22.04 17.63
C SER A 605 4.90 22.25 16.33
N PHE A 606 4.26 23.40 16.20
CA PHE A 606 3.61 23.82 14.96
C PHE A 606 4.52 24.62 14.03
N SER A 607 5.83 24.41 14.13
CA SER A 607 6.85 25.07 13.30
C SER A 607 6.74 24.76 11.79
N PHE A 608 5.86 23.86 11.39
CA PHE A 608 5.50 23.62 9.99
C PHE A 608 4.57 24.70 9.41
N LEU A 609 3.88 25.46 10.26
CA LEU A 609 3.03 26.57 9.84
C LEU A 609 3.87 27.72 9.29
N GLU A 610 3.30 28.54 8.41
CA GLU A 610 4.01 29.67 7.82
C GLU A 610 4.34 30.74 8.88
N PRO A 611 5.59 31.22 8.93
CA PRO A 611 5.96 32.33 9.81
C PRO A 611 5.09 33.58 9.55
N ASN A 612 4.74 34.30 10.61
CA ASN A 612 3.96 35.54 10.57
C ASN A 612 2.49 35.38 10.13
N LYS A 613 1.98 34.15 10.06
CA LYS A 613 0.55 33.85 9.89
C LYS A 613 -0.02 33.27 11.19
N SER A 614 -1.22 33.67 11.54
CA SER A 614 -2.01 33.00 12.58
C SER A 614 -3.03 32.07 11.93
N TYR A 615 -3.35 30.99 12.62
CA TYR A 615 -4.29 29.97 12.16
C TYR A 615 -5.37 29.72 13.20
N ASN A 616 -6.58 29.47 12.74
CA ASN A 616 -7.60 28.84 13.56
C ASN A 616 -7.42 27.31 13.50
N ALA A 617 -7.06 26.69 14.62
CA ALA A 617 -6.92 25.25 14.73
C ALA A 617 -8.24 24.66 15.26
N THR A 618 -8.92 23.87 14.42
CA THR A 618 -10.08 23.06 14.82
C THR A 618 -9.57 21.67 15.19
N ILE A 619 -9.70 21.29 16.45
CA ILE A 619 -9.12 20.12 17.07
C ILE A 619 -10.20 19.09 17.35
N TYR A 620 -10.06 17.90 16.81
CA TYR A 620 -10.90 16.73 17.05
C TYR A 620 -10.10 15.73 17.89
N LYS A 621 -10.49 15.50 19.12
CA LYS A 621 -9.72 14.68 20.07
C LYS A 621 -10.60 13.80 20.93
N ASP A 622 -10.03 12.74 21.45
CA ASP A 622 -10.70 11.90 22.45
C ASP A 622 -10.94 12.67 23.76
N PRO A 623 -12.00 12.34 24.54
CA PRO A 623 -12.19 12.90 25.85
C PRO A 623 -11.07 12.48 26.82
N ASN A 624 -10.81 13.33 27.81
CA ASN A 624 -9.81 13.05 28.85
C ASN A 624 -10.14 11.74 29.60
N GLY A 625 -9.19 10.81 29.64
CA GLY A 625 -9.38 9.50 30.26
C GLY A 625 -10.26 8.53 29.47
N GLY A 626 -10.57 8.88 28.24
CA GLY A 626 -11.27 8.04 27.26
C GLY A 626 -10.39 6.93 26.67
N GLY A 627 -10.60 6.63 25.40
CA GLY A 627 -9.86 5.64 24.63
C GLY A 627 -10.74 4.52 24.08
N TRP A 628 -10.14 3.64 23.28
CA TRP A 628 -10.87 2.66 22.48
C TRP A 628 -11.75 1.66 23.26
N LEU A 629 -11.42 1.39 24.54
CA LEU A 629 -12.23 0.52 25.40
C LEU A 629 -13.33 1.27 26.16
N LYS A 630 -13.13 2.57 26.45
CA LYS A 630 -14.01 3.33 27.37
C LYS A 630 -15.02 4.18 26.64
N SER A 631 -14.56 5.00 25.70
CA SER A 631 -15.42 5.97 25.00
C SER A 631 -14.98 6.14 23.54
N PRO A 632 -14.95 5.05 22.71
CA PRO A 632 -14.43 5.10 21.37
C PRO A 632 -15.21 6.03 20.42
N GLU A 633 -16.50 6.21 20.67
CA GLU A 633 -17.41 7.00 19.83
C GLU A 633 -17.58 8.45 20.30
N GLU A 634 -16.96 8.82 21.43
CA GLU A 634 -17.01 10.19 21.92
C GLU A 634 -15.86 11.02 21.32
N VAL A 635 -16.18 12.20 20.85
CA VAL A 635 -15.21 13.17 20.32
C VAL A 635 -15.43 14.55 20.94
N VAL A 636 -14.34 15.20 21.32
CA VAL A 636 -14.34 16.61 21.79
C VAL A 636 -13.82 17.48 20.67
N ILE A 637 -14.56 18.53 20.31
CA ILE A 637 -14.16 19.48 19.27
C ILE A 637 -13.87 20.82 19.94
N GLU A 638 -12.67 21.34 19.73
CA GLU A 638 -12.19 22.61 20.30
C GLU A 638 -11.57 23.49 19.21
N ASN A 639 -11.61 24.80 19.41
CA ASN A 639 -10.94 25.76 18.54
C ASN A 639 -9.94 26.58 19.34
N MET A 640 -8.77 26.86 18.73
CA MET A 640 -7.80 27.76 19.29
C MET A 640 -7.02 28.51 18.21
N VAL A 641 -6.55 29.71 18.53
CA VAL A 641 -5.65 30.45 17.64
C VAL A 641 -4.22 30.04 17.91
N VAL A 642 -3.49 29.70 16.84
CA VAL A 642 -2.11 29.21 16.90
C VAL A 642 -1.26 29.87 15.83
N ASP A 643 0.05 29.74 15.94
CA ASP A 643 1.05 30.15 14.96
C ASP A 643 2.25 29.17 14.96
N TYR A 644 3.26 29.46 14.11
CA TYR A 644 4.46 28.63 13.97
C TYR A 644 5.32 28.51 15.24
N THR A 645 5.13 29.37 16.26
CA THR A 645 5.83 29.32 17.54
C THR A 645 5.11 28.47 18.58
N THR A 646 3.90 28.04 18.29
CA THR A 646 3.05 27.31 19.23
C THR A 646 3.66 25.94 19.56
N LEU A 647 3.81 25.67 20.86
CA LEU A 647 4.15 24.36 21.41
C LEU A 647 2.87 23.77 22.04
N TYR A 648 2.26 22.86 21.32
CA TYR A 648 0.96 22.29 21.69
C TYR A 648 1.13 21.03 22.55
N LYS A 649 0.53 21.00 23.75
CA LYS A 649 0.52 19.80 24.59
C LYS A 649 -0.63 18.89 24.13
N MET A 650 -0.28 17.81 23.47
CA MET A 650 -1.18 16.79 22.98
C MET A 650 -1.27 15.63 23.96
N THR A 651 -2.49 15.14 24.22
CA THR A 651 -2.72 13.93 25.01
C THR A 651 -3.56 12.98 24.20
N LEU A 652 -3.05 11.77 24.00
CA LEU A 652 -3.72 10.67 23.30
C LEU A 652 -4.03 9.58 24.34
N PRO A 653 -5.28 9.17 24.54
CA PRO A 653 -5.60 8.02 25.39
C PRO A 653 -5.22 6.70 24.70
N GLU A 654 -5.40 5.59 25.41
CA GLU A 654 -5.13 4.23 24.92
C GLU A 654 -5.88 3.97 23.60
N GLY A 655 -5.15 3.58 22.55
CA GLY A 655 -5.68 3.31 21.23
C GLY A 655 -6.34 4.50 20.52
N GLY A 656 -6.15 5.69 21.05
CA GLY A 656 -6.78 6.91 20.57
C GLY A 656 -5.97 7.67 19.51
N GLY A 657 -6.50 8.83 19.14
CA GLY A 657 -5.88 9.73 18.18
C GLY A 657 -6.34 11.18 18.34
N GLN A 658 -5.80 12.03 17.51
CA GLN A 658 -6.19 13.43 17.38
C GLN A 658 -6.03 13.90 15.95
N ALA A 659 -7.04 14.58 15.43
CA ALA A 659 -7.01 15.23 14.13
C ALA A 659 -7.17 16.74 14.29
N ILE A 660 -6.41 17.53 13.52
CA ILE A 660 -6.47 19.00 13.59
C ILE A 660 -6.49 19.56 12.17
N LYS A 661 -7.41 20.49 11.91
CA LYS A 661 -7.41 21.36 10.73
C LYS A 661 -6.91 22.75 11.13
N PHE A 662 -5.96 23.30 10.40
CA PHE A 662 -5.44 24.66 10.57
C PHE A 662 -5.87 25.51 9.38
N THR A 663 -6.67 26.53 9.60
CA THR A 663 -7.12 27.47 8.57
C THR A 663 -6.49 28.85 8.83
N PRO A 664 -5.79 29.46 7.85
CA PRO A 664 -5.20 30.79 8.03
C PRO A 664 -6.24 31.83 8.40
N ILE A 665 -5.91 32.68 9.39
CA ILE A 665 -6.72 33.86 9.73
C ILE A 665 -6.33 34.98 8.77
N LYS A 666 -7.31 35.50 8.04
CA LYS A 666 -7.14 36.60 7.07
C LYS A 666 -6.86 37.92 7.76
#